data_29a86ed765dabcc6968c82a079ec3c54
#
_entry.id   29a86ed765dabcc6968c82a079ec3c54
#
_cell.length_a   1.000
_cell.length_b   1.000
_cell.length_c   1.000
_cell.angle_alpha   90.00
_cell.angle_beta   90.00
_cell.angle_gamma   90.00
#
_symmetry.space_group_name_H-M   'P 1'
#
loop_
_entity.id
_entity.type
_entity.pdbx_description
1 polymer ?
#
loop_
_entity_poly.entity_id
_entity_poly.type
_entity_poly.pdbx_seq_one_letter_code
_entity_poly.pdbx_strand_id
1 'polypeptide(L)'
;MNCFFRDQQEALYKATKPYQYVGGEFLSYNKDFDSAKVRFAFVFPDKYEIGISNLGVRIIYDRVNSHPRMMADRVYAPEPDFQPEFLYGVESKRALKDFDGVGFSLQYELSYPTVLKMLEMGGITVRNDKRRDDEPIILAGGPCAFNPLPLAEFIDVFCIGDGEEMMVEVCEVLEKTKGMPRRQRIEQLCKLKGCWSAGTNQTVEKRIAPLTLEYAATSYPIPFSSSVHDRAIVEIRRGCGRMCRFCQPGHVTLPIRERTAEDIIKITKDLVKNTGYEEYSLLSLSSNDYSNIKDVIKELAVDFNKKKVSVSLPSQRIDGFNLELANLMHSVRKSGMTLAPEAGSQRLRNLIKKNISEEQIINAALTLYENGWSKIKFYFIAGLPTETLEDMDEMAELLNKIKYRAKLIKREKDLKHGFEITCTLSIFVPKPFTPFQWCPQMDLDEVTAHINYLKEKTKHIKGVKINYHEKFVSQIEAVLTRGDANLCKYIEALYKKGCYLDAWGEYFDKNVWKETADECGFSLEKLAQKEYRLDETLPWDFINVGLSKEWLQNEHKEAFEQGCEFNLQPTCEHRCVNCGVCPSLKTHKVLAKPYTASEEAEKISAIVPQDPTRAHVDPNIPVYRYRLTITKKGLLRYFSHLDWQNTFHKVLARCGLNMVYSLGFNPTMKVSMGIALPLFAQSEGELVDIEIYDNLNEEEIKEVINPNLPQGAEITAVKRIERYAKAVDIEAQWAEYRITPYYKSNENSLYNFEKFRYDVDKVLSSNEILITKKNKKGFEKTTDFRKSIGTYRFEDNNLFICLKTGQGSDIPALRADDLMRLVNPDQIFDITRVRFLNESFNEM
;
A
#
# COMPACT_ATOMS: atom_id res chain seq x y z
N MET A 1 -23.05 -17.02 12.26
CA MET A 1 -22.04 -16.85 11.20
C MET A 1 -22.84 -16.69 9.90
N ASN A 2 -22.54 -15.69 9.08
CA ASN A 2 -23.20 -15.47 7.80
C ASN A 2 -22.99 -16.74 6.93
N CYS A 3 -23.99 -17.24 6.20
CA CYS A 3 -23.88 -18.43 5.36
C CYS A 3 -22.68 -18.39 4.43
N PHE A 4 -22.39 -17.20 3.88
CA PHE A 4 -21.22 -16.96 3.01
C PHE A 4 -19.90 -17.44 3.62
N PHE A 5 -19.60 -17.05 4.87
CA PHE A 5 -18.34 -17.44 5.49
C PHE A 5 -18.26 -18.93 5.82
N ARG A 6 -19.40 -19.57 6.03
CA ARG A 6 -19.45 -21.02 6.22
C ARG A 6 -19.10 -21.75 4.93
N ASP A 7 -19.61 -21.28 3.81
CA ASP A 7 -19.38 -21.90 2.49
C ASP A 7 -17.94 -21.66 2.00
N GLN A 8 -17.34 -20.49 2.33
CA GLN A 8 -15.97 -20.13 1.99
C GLN A 8 -14.93 -20.54 3.06
N GLN A 9 -15.34 -21.18 4.15
CA GLN A 9 -14.46 -21.39 5.29
C GLN A 9 -13.24 -22.26 4.96
N GLU A 10 -13.38 -23.28 4.14
CA GLU A 10 -12.24 -24.10 3.72
C GLU A 10 -11.21 -23.33 2.93
N ALA A 11 -11.64 -22.46 2.02
CA ALA A 11 -10.75 -21.57 1.28
C ALA A 11 -10.05 -20.59 2.21
N LEU A 12 -10.78 -20.02 3.18
CA LEU A 12 -10.19 -19.11 4.17
C LEU A 12 -9.17 -19.79 5.06
N TYR A 13 -9.38 -21.08 5.46
CA TYR A 13 -8.40 -21.82 6.26
C TYR A 13 -7.11 -22.16 5.50
N LYS A 14 -7.14 -22.18 4.17
CA LYS A 14 -5.95 -22.37 3.33
C LYS A 14 -5.17 -21.07 3.13
N ALA A 15 -5.85 -19.92 3.28
CA ALA A 15 -5.25 -18.60 3.08
C ALA A 15 -4.23 -18.27 4.20
N THR A 16 -3.05 -17.83 3.81
CA THR A 16 -2.01 -17.36 4.74
C THR A 16 -2.44 -16.09 5.48
N LYS A 17 -3.23 -15.23 4.81
CA LYS A 17 -3.73 -13.95 5.34
C LYS A 17 -5.24 -13.83 5.14
N PRO A 18 -6.07 -14.61 5.83
CA PRO A 18 -7.49 -14.67 5.57
C PRO A 18 -8.24 -13.35 5.85
N TYR A 19 -7.71 -12.48 6.70
CA TYR A 19 -8.30 -11.17 7.00
C TYR A 19 -8.51 -10.30 5.76
N GLN A 20 -7.73 -10.50 4.69
CA GLN A 20 -7.83 -9.73 3.44
C GLN A 20 -9.15 -9.97 2.69
N TYR A 21 -9.82 -11.08 2.99
CA TYR A 21 -10.99 -11.56 2.25
C TYR A 21 -12.30 -11.43 3.03
N VAL A 22 -12.22 -11.00 4.31
CA VAL A 22 -13.41 -11.01 5.17
C VAL A 22 -14.09 -9.65 5.32
N GLY A 23 -13.46 -8.54 4.94
CA GLY A 23 -14.00 -7.19 5.11
C GLY A 23 -14.19 -6.80 6.57
N GLY A 24 -15.06 -5.82 6.81
CA GLY A 24 -15.36 -5.34 8.15
C GLY A 24 -14.33 -4.37 8.72
N GLU A 25 -13.46 -3.82 7.86
CA GLU A 25 -12.46 -2.84 8.25
C GLU A 25 -13.12 -1.58 8.84
N PHE A 26 -12.40 -0.93 9.77
CA PHE A 26 -12.85 0.37 10.28
C PHE A 26 -13.13 1.34 9.16
N LEU A 27 -14.19 2.13 9.30
CA LEU A 27 -14.59 3.17 8.36
C LEU A 27 -14.96 2.65 6.96
N SER A 28 -15.15 1.33 6.77
CA SER A 28 -15.78 0.82 5.57
C SER A 28 -17.27 1.15 5.57
N TYR A 29 -17.82 1.40 4.38
CA TYR A 29 -19.26 1.62 4.25
C TYR A 29 -20.01 0.28 4.31
N ASN A 30 -21.02 0.21 5.17
CA ASN A 30 -21.89 -0.96 5.28
C ASN A 30 -23.29 -0.58 4.75
N LYS A 31 -23.44 -0.60 3.43
CA LYS A 31 -24.71 -0.32 2.75
C LYS A 31 -25.41 -1.61 2.35
N ASP A 32 -26.73 -1.61 2.40
CA ASP A 32 -27.50 -2.74 1.92
C ASP A 32 -27.46 -2.79 0.38
N PHE A 33 -26.95 -3.90 -0.13
CA PHE A 33 -26.77 -4.15 -1.56
C PHE A 33 -28.08 -4.12 -2.33
N ASP A 34 -29.14 -4.69 -1.77
CA ASP A 34 -30.42 -4.87 -2.45
C ASP A 34 -31.24 -3.55 -2.51
N SER A 35 -31.03 -2.64 -1.56
CA SER A 35 -31.66 -1.33 -1.54
C SER A 35 -30.99 -0.28 -2.41
N ALA A 36 -29.71 -0.46 -2.76
CA ALA A 36 -28.95 0.46 -3.58
C ALA A 36 -29.51 0.53 -5.01
N LYS A 37 -29.63 1.76 -5.55
CA LYS A 37 -30.08 1.97 -6.94
C LYS A 37 -28.99 1.61 -7.94
N VAL A 38 -27.74 1.89 -7.60
CA VAL A 38 -26.54 1.52 -8.35
C VAL A 38 -25.54 0.82 -7.44
N ARG A 39 -25.01 -0.28 -7.92
CA ARG A 39 -24.00 -1.11 -7.27
C ARG A 39 -22.75 -1.10 -8.11
N PHE A 40 -21.68 -0.57 -7.58
CA PHE A 40 -20.41 -0.45 -8.29
C PHE A 40 -19.30 -1.21 -7.56
N ALA A 41 -18.51 -2.00 -8.29
CA ALA A 41 -17.33 -2.66 -7.72
C ALA A 41 -16.05 -1.95 -8.19
N PHE A 42 -15.28 -1.42 -7.26
CA PHE A 42 -13.91 -0.97 -7.53
C PHE A 42 -12.95 -2.12 -7.40
N VAL A 43 -12.36 -2.52 -8.52
CA VAL A 43 -11.47 -3.66 -8.63
C VAL A 43 -10.03 -3.18 -8.76
N PHE A 44 -9.18 -3.65 -7.87
CA PHE A 44 -7.76 -3.41 -7.95
C PHE A 44 -7.07 -4.72 -8.37
N PRO A 45 -6.48 -4.79 -9.59
CA PRO A 45 -5.93 -6.04 -10.12
C PRO A 45 -4.53 -6.35 -9.55
N ASP A 46 -4.42 -6.31 -8.23
CA ASP A 46 -3.23 -6.62 -7.46
C ASP A 46 -3.65 -7.05 -6.04
N LYS A 47 -2.68 -7.47 -5.23
CA LYS A 47 -2.89 -7.93 -3.85
C LYS A 47 -3.55 -6.84 -2.99
N TYR A 48 -4.27 -7.30 -1.97
CA TYR A 48 -4.98 -6.45 -1.01
C TYR A 48 -4.12 -5.32 -0.43
N GLU A 49 -2.88 -5.60 -0.02
CA GLU A 49 -2.01 -4.62 0.64
C GLU A 49 -1.67 -3.42 -0.26
N ILE A 50 -1.58 -3.65 -1.57
CA ILE A 50 -1.36 -2.58 -2.55
C ILE A 50 -2.66 -1.83 -2.79
N GLY A 51 -3.73 -2.56 -3.07
CA GLY A 51 -5.02 -1.97 -3.43
C GLY A 51 -5.63 -1.11 -2.32
N ILE A 52 -5.63 -1.60 -1.07
CA ILE A 52 -6.14 -0.85 0.07
C ILE A 52 -5.29 0.38 0.40
N SER A 53 -4.02 0.39 -0.04
CA SER A 53 -3.12 1.54 0.15
C SER A 53 -3.28 2.61 -0.93
N ASN A 54 -4.00 2.33 -2.02
CA ASN A 54 -4.13 3.26 -3.15
C ASN A 54 -5.08 4.42 -2.83
N LEU A 55 -4.54 5.64 -2.78
CA LEU A 55 -5.31 6.84 -2.43
C LEU A 55 -6.41 7.15 -3.46
N GLY A 56 -6.15 6.95 -4.74
CA GLY A 56 -7.13 7.20 -5.79
C GLY A 56 -8.40 6.36 -5.60
N VAL A 57 -8.25 5.05 -5.36
CA VAL A 57 -9.37 4.15 -5.07
C VAL A 57 -10.10 4.56 -3.79
N ARG A 58 -9.37 4.95 -2.73
CA ARG A 58 -9.99 5.42 -1.48
C ARG A 58 -10.87 6.66 -1.70
N ILE A 59 -10.40 7.63 -2.48
CA ILE A 59 -11.14 8.86 -2.79
C ILE A 59 -12.42 8.53 -3.57
N ILE A 60 -12.34 7.77 -4.65
CA ILE A 60 -13.52 7.46 -5.48
C ILE A 60 -14.50 6.52 -4.77
N TYR A 61 -14.02 5.59 -3.95
CA TYR A 61 -14.85 4.74 -3.09
C TYR A 61 -15.65 5.58 -2.09
N ASP A 62 -15.00 6.54 -1.42
CA ASP A 62 -15.66 7.46 -0.49
C ASP A 62 -16.67 8.35 -1.21
N ARG A 63 -16.31 8.91 -2.37
CA ARG A 63 -17.19 9.77 -3.18
C ARG A 63 -18.47 9.06 -3.61
N VAL A 64 -18.38 7.84 -4.14
CA VAL A 64 -19.57 7.08 -4.56
C VAL A 64 -20.39 6.68 -3.34
N ASN A 65 -19.76 6.24 -2.25
CA ASN A 65 -20.48 5.80 -1.06
C ASN A 65 -21.07 6.96 -0.24
N SER A 66 -20.56 8.18 -0.34
CA SER A 66 -21.19 9.35 0.29
C SER A 66 -22.56 9.67 -0.32
N HIS A 67 -22.83 9.18 -1.54
CA HIS A 67 -24.11 9.36 -2.20
C HIS A 67 -25.17 8.35 -1.69
N PRO A 68 -26.37 8.80 -1.24
CA PRO A 68 -27.32 7.91 -0.55
C PRO A 68 -27.89 6.79 -1.41
N ARG A 69 -27.93 6.97 -2.73
CA ARG A 69 -28.53 6.01 -3.68
C ARG A 69 -27.50 5.04 -4.29
N MET A 70 -26.23 5.28 -4.09
CA MET A 70 -25.14 4.53 -4.68
C MET A 70 -24.45 3.67 -3.64
N MET A 71 -23.97 2.52 -4.05
CA MET A 71 -23.12 1.65 -3.27
C MET A 71 -21.86 1.32 -4.06
N ALA A 72 -20.71 1.49 -3.43
CA ALA A 72 -19.44 1.03 -3.95
C ALA A 72 -18.85 -0.02 -3.03
N ASP A 73 -18.34 -1.10 -3.62
CA ASP A 73 -17.63 -2.19 -2.94
C ASP A 73 -16.20 -2.27 -3.45
N ARG A 74 -15.33 -2.95 -2.73
CA ARG A 74 -13.92 -3.13 -3.08
C ARG A 74 -13.64 -4.59 -3.41
N VAL A 75 -12.78 -4.80 -4.40
CA VAL A 75 -12.36 -6.13 -4.83
C VAL A 75 -10.86 -6.12 -5.12
N TYR A 76 -10.15 -7.10 -4.61
CA TYR A 76 -8.71 -7.25 -4.81
C TYR A 76 -8.41 -8.60 -5.46
N ALA A 77 -7.28 -8.71 -6.14
CA ALA A 77 -6.82 -9.98 -6.68
C ALA A 77 -6.46 -10.93 -5.53
N PRO A 78 -7.13 -12.09 -5.39
CA PRO A 78 -6.78 -13.05 -4.35
C PRO A 78 -5.41 -13.67 -4.60
N GLU A 79 -4.67 -13.94 -3.51
CA GLU A 79 -3.43 -14.70 -3.62
C GLU A 79 -3.73 -16.17 -3.99
N PRO A 80 -2.79 -16.90 -4.63
CA PRO A 80 -3.05 -18.26 -5.10
C PRO A 80 -3.43 -19.28 -4.03
N ASP A 81 -3.13 -18.99 -2.76
CA ASP A 81 -3.53 -19.82 -1.61
C ASP A 81 -5.00 -19.64 -1.18
N PHE A 82 -5.68 -18.61 -1.73
CA PHE A 82 -7.10 -18.39 -1.53
C PHE A 82 -7.85 -18.53 -2.86
N GLN A 83 -8.60 -19.60 -3.01
CA GLN A 83 -9.40 -19.89 -4.20
C GLN A 83 -10.89 -19.88 -3.83
N PRO A 84 -11.55 -18.74 -3.90
CA PRO A 84 -12.97 -18.64 -3.63
C PRO A 84 -13.76 -19.29 -4.77
N GLU A 85 -14.98 -19.72 -4.50
CA GLU A 85 -15.91 -20.23 -5.51
C GLU A 85 -16.19 -19.20 -6.61
N PHE A 86 -16.25 -17.93 -6.24
CA PHE A 86 -16.38 -16.77 -7.13
C PHE A 86 -15.74 -15.53 -6.50
N LEU A 87 -15.27 -14.61 -7.34
CA LEU A 87 -14.74 -13.32 -6.89
C LEU A 87 -15.88 -12.40 -6.46
N TYR A 88 -15.74 -11.74 -5.31
CA TYR A 88 -16.79 -10.99 -4.65
C TYR A 88 -16.32 -9.66 -4.06
N GLY A 89 -17.28 -8.76 -3.83
CA GLY A 89 -17.05 -7.53 -3.08
C GLY A 89 -16.82 -7.79 -1.59
N VAL A 90 -15.76 -7.18 -1.01
CA VAL A 90 -15.38 -7.46 0.39
C VAL A 90 -16.39 -6.91 1.40
N GLU A 91 -17.20 -5.91 1.07
CA GLU A 91 -18.28 -5.42 1.92
C GLU A 91 -19.55 -6.28 1.79
N SER A 92 -20.08 -6.38 0.57
CA SER A 92 -21.39 -7.01 0.31
C SER A 92 -21.38 -8.52 0.29
N LYS A 93 -20.24 -9.15 0.00
CA LYS A 93 -20.10 -10.59 -0.26
C LYS A 93 -20.86 -11.06 -1.52
N ARG A 94 -21.23 -10.13 -2.40
CA ARG A 94 -21.91 -10.43 -3.66
C ARG A 94 -20.89 -10.70 -4.76
N ALA A 95 -21.22 -11.64 -5.64
CA ALA A 95 -20.41 -11.97 -6.80
C ALA A 95 -20.23 -10.76 -7.72
N LEU A 96 -19.07 -10.65 -8.37
CA LEU A 96 -18.72 -9.49 -9.19
C LEU A 96 -19.74 -9.29 -10.35
N LYS A 97 -20.28 -10.38 -10.88
CA LYS A 97 -21.32 -10.35 -11.92
C LYS A 97 -22.65 -9.72 -11.49
N ASP A 98 -22.91 -9.58 -10.18
CA ASP A 98 -24.18 -9.06 -9.64
C ASP A 98 -24.21 -7.53 -9.54
N PHE A 99 -23.08 -6.86 -9.84
CA PHE A 99 -22.98 -5.41 -9.84
C PHE A 99 -23.49 -4.80 -11.15
N ASP A 100 -23.87 -3.52 -11.10
CA ASP A 100 -24.31 -2.76 -12.30
C ASP A 100 -23.11 -2.27 -13.13
N GLY A 101 -21.96 -2.03 -12.47
CA GLY A 101 -20.69 -1.64 -13.07
C GLY A 101 -19.49 -2.17 -12.28
N VAL A 102 -18.42 -2.48 -12.99
CA VAL A 102 -17.17 -3.00 -12.44
C VAL A 102 -16.01 -2.17 -13.01
N GLY A 103 -15.30 -1.46 -12.15
CA GLY A 103 -14.22 -0.53 -12.53
C GLY A 103 -12.84 -0.98 -12.07
N PHE A 104 -11.94 -1.24 -13.01
CA PHE A 104 -10.55 -1.60 -12.76
C PHE A 104 -9.67 -0.37 -12.60
N SER A 105 -8.88 -0.33 -11.52
CA SER A 105 -7.86 0.69 -11.30
C SER A 105 -6.52 0.20 -11.83
N LEU A 106 -6.16 0.60 -13.07
CA LEU A 106 -4.97 0.15 -13.78
C LEU A 106 -3.75 1.00 -13.40
N GLN A 107 -2.90 0.49 -12.51
CA GLN A 107 -1.72 1.21 -12.02
C GLN A 107 -0.42 0.76 -12.69
N TYR A 108 -0.38 -0.45 -13.22
CA TYR A 108 0.80 -1.06 -13.80
C TYR A 108 0.43 -2.07 -14.89
N GLU A 109 1.12 -2.03 -16.02
CA GLU A 109 0.78 -2.78 -17.23
C GLU A 109 0.89 -4.31 -17.06
N LEU A 110 1.82 -4.79 -16.20
CA LEU A 110 1.95 -6.24 -15.95
C LEU A 110 0.72 -6.86 -15.25
N SER A 111 -0.20 -6.03 -14.76
CA SER A 111 -1.47 -6.51 -14.20
C SER A 111 -2.53 -6.88 -15.27
N TYR A 112 -2.28 -6.68 -16.56
CA TYR A 112 -3.28 -6.91 -17.61
C TYR A 112 -3.78 -8.36 -17.68
N PRO A 113 -2.95 -9.42 -17.60
CA PRO A 113 -3.46 -10.80 -17.51
C PRO A 113 -4.31 -11.01 -16.24
N THR A 114 -3.94 -10.37 -15.12
CA THR A 114 -4.69 -10.43 -13.87
C THR A 114 -6.09 -9.83 -14.02
N VAL A 115 -6.27 -8.75 -14.80
CA VAL A 115 -7.60 -8.18 -15.11
C VAL A 115 -8.51 -9.22 -15.75
N LEU A 116 -7.99 -9.94 -16.77
CA LEU A 116 -8.74 -10.98 -17.47
C LEU A 116 -9.10 -12.14 -16.54
N LYS A 117 -8.16 -12.57 -15.69
CA LYS A 117 -8.40 -13.62 -14.71
C LYS A 117 -9.45 -13.22 -13.68
N MET A 118 -9.44 -11.97 -13.22
CA MET A 118 -10.44 -11.47 -12.27
C MET A 118 -11.83 -11.36 -12.91
N LEU A 119 -11.95 -11.03 -14.20
CA LEU A 119 -13.23 -11.10 -14.93
C LEU A 119 -13.78 -12.53 -14.94
N GLU A 120 -12.94 -13.52 -15.30
CA GLU A 120 -13.32 -14.94 -15.28
C GLU A 120 -13.77 -15.39 -13.88
N MET A 121 -12.95 -15.12 -12.86
CA MET A 121 -13.28 -15.46 -11.47
C MET A 121 -14.54 -14.77 -10.96
N GLY A 122 -14.84 -13.59 -11.50
CA GLY A 122 -16.06 -12.83 -11.22
C GLY A 122 -17.30 -13.34 -11.94
N GLY A 123 -17.19 -14.36 -12.79
CA GLY A 123 -18.29 -14.91 -13.59
C GLY A 123 -18.71 -13.98 -14.73
N ILE A 124 -17.79 -13.15 -15.24
CA ILE A 124 -18.00 -12.16 -16.29
C ILE A 124 -17.31 -12.61 -17.57
N THR A 125 -17.99 -12.49 -18.69
CA THR A 125 -17.42 -12.80 -20.00
C THR A 125 -16.22 -11.90 -20.30
N VAL A 126 -15.03 -12.49 -20.56
CA VAL A 126 -13.77 -11.78 -20.68
C VAL A 126 -13.78 -10.79 -21.85
N ARG A 127 -14.19 -11.23 -23.06
CA ARG A 127 -14.23 -10.38 -24.24
C ARG A 127 -15.49 -9.52 -24.27
N ASN A 128 -15.34 -8.22 -24.50
CA ASN A 128 -16.43 -7.24 -24.46
C ASN A 128 -17.45 -7.46 -25.59
N ASP A 129 -17.04 -7.94 -26.76
CA ASP A 129 -17.91 -8.23 -27.91
C ASP A 129 -18.84 -9.45 -27.69
N LYS A 130 -18.54 -10.27 -26.64
CA LYS A 130 -19.32 -11.46 -26.30
C LYS A 130 -20.17 -11.30 -25.04
N ARG A 131 -20.09 -10.14 -24.37
CA ARG A 131 -20.85 -9.86 -23.14
C ARG A 131 -22.32 -9.67 -23.45
N ARG A 132 -23.16 -10.25 -22.60
CA ARG A 132 -24.63 -10.11 -22.67
C ARG A 132 -25.08 -8.78 -22.07
N ASP A 133 -26.32 -8.41 -22.35
CA ASP A 133 -26.95 -7.18 -21.84
C ASP A 133 -27.14 -7.18 -20.32
N ASP A 134 -27.25 -8.37 -19.70
CA ASP A 134 -27.43 -8.56 -18.26
C ASP A 134 -26.12 -8.54 -17.45
N GLU A 135 -24.96 -8.62 -18.11
CA GLU A 135 -23.66 -8.53 -17.44
C GLU A 135 -23.30 -7.08 -17.09
N PRO A 136 -22.48 -6.84 -16.04
CA PRO A 136 -22.09 -5.50 -15.65
C PRO A 136 -21.31 -4.77 -16.76
N ILE A 137 -21.38 -3.44 -16.78
CA ILE A 137 -20.50 -2.62 -17.63
C ILE A 137 -19.10 -2.62 -17.02
N ILE A 138 -18.10 -2.95 -17.82
CA ILE A 138 -16.71 -3.02 -17.37
C ILE A 138 -15.99 -1.72 -17.72
N LEU A 139 -15.48 -1.05 -16.70
CA LEU A 139 -14.76 0.19 -16.84
C LEU A 139 -13.29 0.02 -16.41
N ALA A 140 -12.42 0.90 -16.89
CA ALA A 140 -11.04 0.96 -16.42
C ALA A 140 -10.56 2.42 -16.35
N GLY A 141 -9.79 2.73 -15.34
CA GLY A 141 -9.15 4.04 -15.14
C GLY A 141 -7.77 3.89 -14.53
N GLY A 142 -7.12 5.00 -14.26
CA GLY A 142 -5.77 5.03 -13.69
C GLY A 142 -4.69 5.34 -14.73
N PRO A 143 -3.39 5.33 -14.33
CA PRO A 143 -2.29 5.75 -15.19
C PRO A 143 -2.19 4.98 -16.51
N CYS A 144 -2.43 3.68 -16.52
CA CYS A 144 -2.35 2.88 -17.74
C CYS A 144 -3.50 3.16 -18.72
N ALA A 145 -4.59 3.79 -18.30
CA ALA A 145 -5.70 4.17 -19.16
C ALA A 145 -5.33 5.29 -20.17
N PHE A 146 -4.16 5.93 -20.01
CA PHE A 146 -3.62 6.85 -21.01
C PHE A 146 -3.08 6.16 -22.27
N ASN A 147 -3.02 4.83 -22.32
CA ASN A 147 -3.03 4.03 -23.53
C ASN A 147 -3.98 2.85 -23.34
N PRO A 148 -5.26 2.96 -23.71
CA PRO A 148 -6.25 1.94 -23.45
C PRO A 148 -6.21 0.78 -24.47
N LEU A 149 -5.50 0.94 -25.60
CA LEU A 149 -5.59 0.02 -26.73
C LEU A 149 -5.20 -1.44 -26.39
N PRO A 150 -4.20 -1.73 -25.56
CA PRO A 150 -3.85 -3.12 -25.20
C PRO A 150 -4.97 -3.89 -24.48
N LEU A 151 -5.94 -3.19 -23.90
CA LEU A 151 -7.12 -3.78 -23.23
C LEU A 151 -8.45 -3.48 -23.94
N ALA A 152 -8.42 -2.92 -25.13
CA ALA A 152 -9.62 -2.42 -25.83
C ALA A 152 -10.68 -3.49 -26.11
N GLU A 153 -10.27 -4.77 -26.25
CA GLU A 153 -11.21 -5.89 -26.48
C GLU A 153 -11.78 -6.50 -25.19
N PHE A 154 -11.37 -6.00 -24.02
CA PHE A 154 -11.79 -6.55 -22.72
C PHE A 154 -12.51 -5.53 -21.84
N ILE A 155 -12.32 -4.26 -22.07
CA ILE A 155 -12.93 -3.17 -21.31
C ILE A 155 -13.98 -2.48 -22.18
N ASP A 156 -15.13 -2.15 -21.61
CA ASP A 156 -16.22 -1.48 -22.34
C ASP A 156 -15.98 0.04 -22.41
N VAL A 157 -15.56 0.65 -21.30
CA VAL A 157 -15.36 2.10 -21.20
C VAL A 157 -14.09 2.41 -20.40
N PHE A 158 -13.23 3.23 -20.95
CA PHE A 158 -12.07 3.79 -20.26
C PHE A 158 -12.37 5.18 -19.69
N CYS A 159 -11.96 5.41 -18.46
CA CYS A 159 -12.09 6.66 -17.73
C CYS A 159 -10.74 7.38 -17.68
N ILE A 160 -10.59 8.47 -18.44
CA ILE A 160 -9.34 9.19 -18.63
C ILE A 160 -9.31 10.47 -17.80
N GLY A 161 -8.42 10.53 -16.81
CA GLY A 161 -8.23 11.70 -15.95
C GLY A 161 -8.73 11.48 -14.52
N ASP A 162 -9.14 12.57 -13.87
CA ASP A 162 -9.55 12.60 -12.47
C ASP A 162 -10.93 11.98 -12.26
N GLY A 163 -11.07 11.10 -11.28
CA GLY A 163 -12.25 10.24 -11.09
C GLY A 163 -13.30 10.77 -10.11
N GLU A 164 -13.02 11.82 -9.33
CA GLU A 164 -13.84 12.25 -8.20
C GLU A 164 -15.30 12.61 -8.58
N GLU A 165 -15.47 13.36 -9.64
CA GLU A 165 -16.77 13.70 -10.19
C GLU A 165 -17.23 12.65 -11.21
N MET A 166 -16.31 12.22 -12.08
CA MET A 166 -16.60 11.31 -13.18
C MET A 166 -17.24 10.02 -12.71
N MET A 167 -16.78 9.43 -11.58
CA MET A 167 -17.35 8.17 -11.09
C MET A 167 -18.78 8.32 -10.55
N VAL A 168 -19.12 9.47 -9.97
CA VAL A 168 -20.50 9.77 -9.57
C VAL A 168 -21.39 9.89 -10.82
N GLU A 169 -20.95 10.65 -11.83
CA GLU A 169 -21.66 10.80 -13.12
C GLU A 169 -21.81 9.44 -13.83
N VAL A 170 -20.79 8.57 -13.83
CA VAL A 170 -20.86 7.20 -14.35
C VAL A 170 -21.96 6.41 -13.64
N CYS A 171 -22.00 6.44 -12.31
CA CYS A 171 -23.04 5.76 -11.53
C CYS A 171 -24.44 6.30 -11.85
N GLU A 172 -24.61 7.60 -12.03
CA GLU A 172 -25.88 8.20 -12.45
C GLU A 172 -26.32 7.71 -13.83
N VAL A 173 -25.39 7.61 -14.78
CA VAL A 173 -25.71 7.08 -16.12
C VAL A 173 -26.08 5.60 -16.03
N LEU A 174 -25.35 4.79 -15.25
CA LEU A 174 -25.66 3.38 -15.02
C LEU A 174 -27.08 3.20 -14.43
N GLU A 175 -27.48 4.07 -13.49
CA GLU A 175 -28.84 4.06 -12.94
C GLU A 175 -29.88 4.38 -14.02
N LYS A 176 -29.68 5.47 -14.76
CA LYS A 176 -30.63 5.95 -15.79
C LYS A 176 -30.78 4.97 -16.97
N THR A 177 -29.76 4.17 -17.25
CA THR A 177 -29.71 3.25 -18.38
C THR A 177 -29.96 1.80 -18.02
N LYS A 178 -30.32 1.53 -16.77
CA LYS A 178 -30.62 0.17 -16.30
C LYS A 178 -31.74 -0.49 -17.14
N GLY A 179 -31.48 -1.71 -17.62
CA GLY A 179 -32.38 -2.43 -18.51
C GLY A 179 -32.30 -2.04 -19.99
N MET A 180 -31.51 -1.05 -20.38
CA MET A 180 -31.23 -0.75 -21.78
C MET A 180 -30.22 -1.76 -22.37
N PRO A 181 -30.23 -1.98 -23.70
CA PRO A 181 -29.19 -2.75 -24.38
C PRO A 181 -27.80 -2.24 -24.06
N ARG A 182 -26.87 -3.15 -23.85
CA ARG A 182 -25.46 -2.85 -23.45
C ARG A 182 -24.83 -1.75 -24.30
N ARG A 183 -24.97 -1.85 -25.62
CA ARG A 183 -24.42 -0.86 -26.56
C ARG A 183 -24.90 0.55 -26.28
N GLN A 184 -26.18 0.72 -26.01
CA GLN A 184 -26.77 2.03 -25.71
C GLN A 184 -26.24 2.57 -24.36
N ARG A 185 -26.08 1.70 -23.38
CA ARG A 185 -25.46 2.07 -22.07
C ARG A 185 -24.06 2.61 -22.27
N ILE A 186 -23.22 1.94 -23.06
CA ILE A 186 -21.85 2.36 -23.39
C ILE A 186 -21.86 3.70 -24.14
N GLU A 187 -22.75 3.87 -25.13
CA GLU A 187 -22.90 5.12 -25.88
C GLU A 187 -23.27 6.31 -24.96
N GLN A 188 -24.13 6.09 -23.95
CA GLN A 188 -24.48 7.14 -22.98
C GLN A 188 -23.27 7.47 -22.05
N LEU A 189 -22.52 6.47 -21.60
CA LEU A 189 -21.31 6.68 -20.81
C LEU A 189 -20.24 7.45 -21.59
N CYS A 190 -20.06 7.18 -22.87
CA CYS A 190 -19.10 7.90 -23.73
C CYS A 190 -19.47 9.36 -24.00
N LYS A 191 -20.67 9.82 -23.62
CA LYS A 191 -21.01 11.25 -23.63
C LYS A 191 -20.42 12.01 -22.45
N LEU A 192 -19.99 11.31 -21.40
CA LEU A 192 -19.32 11.92 -20.25
C LEU A 192 -17.90 12.32 -20.65
N LYS A 193 -17.48 13.50 -20.19
CA LYS A 193 -16.11 13.97 -20.40
C LYS A 193 -15.11 13.02 -19.73
N GLY A 194 -14.13 12.54 -20.47
CA GLY A 194 -13.14 11.58 -20.02
C GLY A 194 -13.49 10.11 -20.25
N CYS A 195 -14.71 9.78 -20.68
CA CYS A 195 -15.11 8.41 -20.98
C CYS A 195 -14.93 8.09 -22.47
N TRP A 196 -14.29 6.95 -22.77
CA TRP A 196 -13.97 6.49 -24.11
C TRP A 196 -14.21 4.97 -24.26
N SER A 197 -14.65 4.57 -25.43
CA SER A 197 -14.79 3.15 -25.82
C SER A 197 -14.20 2.90 -27.20
N ALA A 198 -13.61 1.74 -27.40
CA ALA A 198 -12.92 1.37 -28.64
C ALA A 198 -13.81 1.41 -29.89
N GLY A 199 -15.12 1.24 -29.75
CA GLY A 199 -16.07 1.28 -30.89
C GLY A 199 -16.51 2.67 -31.32
N THR A 200 -16.04 3.76 -30.69
CA THR A 200 -16.62 5.10 -30.90
C THR A 200 -15.88 5.98 -31.89
N ASN A 201 -14.67 5.67 -32.31
CA ASN A 201 -13.82 6.52 -33.19
C ASN A 201 -13.75 8.00 -32.77
N GLN A 202 -13.98 8.31 -31.49
CA GLN A 202 -13.98 9.66 -30.94
C GLN A 202 -12.62 9.98 -30.32
N THR A 203 -12.21 11.23 -30.40
CA THR A 203 -11.20 11.77 -29.51
C THR A 203 -11.80 11.96 -28.12
N VAL A 204 -11.02 11.73 -27.09
CA VAL A 204 -11.40 11.92 -25.70
C VAL A 204 -10.55 12.97 -25.03
N GLU A 205 -11.17 13.92 -24.34
CA GLU A 205 -10.50 14.91 -23.52
C GLU A 205 -10.43 14.41 -22.06
N LYS A 206 -9.23 14.41 -21.48
CA LYS A 206 -9.09 13.99 -20.08
C LYS A 206 -9.93 14.86 -19.13
N ARG A 207 -10.49 14.24 -18.11
CA ARG A 207 -11.18 14.93 -17.02
C ARG A 207 -10.19 15.57 -16.06
N ILE A 208 -10.52 16.75 -15.54
CA ILE A 208 -9.80 17.45 -14.46
C ILE A 208 -10.81 17.76 -13.36
N ALA A 209 -10.49 17.39 -12.13
CA ALA A 209 -11.26 17.77 -10.94
C ALA A 209 -10.50 18.81 -10.10
N PRO A 210 -11.20 19.73 -9.43
CA PRO A 210 -10.55 20.63 -8.48
C PRO A 210 -10.07 19.89 -7.23
N LEU A 211 -9.04 20.42 -6.56
CA LEU A 211 -8.59 19.90 -5.26
C LEU A 211 -9.26 20.67 -4.11
N THR A 212 -10.53 20.40 -3.89
CA THR A 212 -11.32 21.02 -2.81
C THR A 212 -11.45 20.09 -1.61
N LEU A 213 -11.85 20.64 -0.46
CA LEU A 213 -12.14 19.85 0.74
C LEU A 213 -13.21 18.77 0.48
N GLU A 214 -14.19 19.08 -0.37
CA GLU A 214 -15.26 18.14 -0.75
C GLU A 214 -14.73 16.84 -1.38
N TYR A 215 -13.63 16.91 -2.13
CA TYR A 215 -13.02 15.74 -2.80
C TYR A 215 -11.86 15.14 -2.01
N ALA A 216 -11.74 15.50 -0.74
CA ALA A 216 -10.75 14.91 0.15
C ALA A 216 -11.38 13.74 0.90
N ALA A 217 -10.79 12.57 0.81
CA ALA A 217 -11.16 11.46 1.67
C ALA A 217 -10.64 11.74 3.09
N THR A 218 -11.52 12.18 3.99
CA THR A 218 -11.22 12.37 5.43
C THR A 218 -11.52 11.12 6.25
N SER A 219 -12.07 10.10 5.59
CA SER A 219 -12.40 8.80 6.16
C SER A 219 -12.30 7.76 5.05
N TYR A 220 -11.64 6.64 5.31
CA TYR A 220 -11.52 5.52 4.38
C TYR A 220 -11.22 4.22 5.13
N PRO A 221 -11.51 3.06 4.54
CA PRO A 221 -11.27 1.77 5.20
C PRO A 221 -9.82 1.63 5.67
N ILE A 222 -9.65 1.25 6.94
CA ILE A 222 -8.35 1.07 7.58
C ILE A 222 -8.05 -0.41 7.64
N PRO A 223 -6.95 -0.88 7.02
CA PRO A 223 -6.57 -2.29 7.08
C PRO A 223 -6.28 -2.71 8.52
N PHE A 224 -6.69 -3.92 8.87
CA PHE A 224 -6.42 -4.52 10.18
C PHE A 224 -4.96 -4.93 10.34
N SER A 225 -4.26 -5.20 9.26
CA SER A 225 -2.82 -5.44 9.28
C SER A 225 -2.04 -4.25 8.72
N SER A 226 -0.72 -4.30 8.83
CA SER A 226 0.15 -3.32 8.17
C SER A 226 -0.01 -3.43 6.66
N SER A 227 -0.29 -2.32 6.02
CA SER A 227 -0.29 -2.18 4.56
C SER A 227 0.99 -1.49 4.07
N VAL A 228 1.20 -1.44 2.74
CA VAL A 228 2.37 -0.78 2.16
C VAL A 228 2.48 0.68 2.60
N HIS A 229 1.34 1.35 2.74
CA HIS A 229 1.24 2.71 3.25
C HIS A 229 0.36 2.77 4.49
N ASP A 230 0.88 2.25 5.62
CA ASP A 230 0.18 2.23 6.91
C ASP A 230 0.25 3.61 7.60
N ARG A 231 -0.34 4.61 6.93
CA ARG A 231 -0.31 6.02 7.33
C ARG A 231 -1.49 6.80 6.79
N ALA A 232 -1.80 7.94 7.40
CA ALA A 232 -2.77 8.89 6.91
C ALA A 232 -2.19 9.64 5.69
N ILE A 233 -2.75 9.46 4.50
CA ILE A 233 -2.23 10.05 3.27
C ILE A 233 -3.11 11.25 2.89
N VAL A 234 -2.49 12.41 2.75
CA VAL A 234 -3.13 13.66 2.33
C VAL A 234 -2.49 14.15 1.03
N GLU A 235 -3.26 14.19 -0.06
CA GLU A 235 -2.80 14.80 -1.29
C GLU A 235 -2.83 16.31 -1.15
N ILE A 236 -1.64 16.93 -1.18
CA ILE A 236 -1.48 18.38 -1.00
C ILE A 236 -1.46 19.13 -2.33
N ARG A 237 -1.05 18.42 -3.40
CA ARG A 237 -0.85 19.00 -4.72
C ARG A 237 -0.97 17.93 -5.79
N ARG A 238 -1.68 18.21 -6.87
CA ARG A 238 -1.76 17.38 -8.07
C ARG A 238 -1.17 18.13 -9.26
N GLY A 239 -0.41 17.39 -10.09
CA GLY A 239 0.37 17.96 -11.16
C GLY A 239 1.78 18.37 -10.73
N CYS A 240 2.74 18.27 -11.66
CA CYS A 240 4.13 18.64 -11.44
C CYS A 240 4.60 19.53 -12.58
N GLY A 241 5.04 20.75 -12.28
CA GLY A 241 5.50 21.68 -13.28
C GLY A 241 6.95 21.56 -13.68
N ARG A 242 7.67 20.58 -13.16
CA ARG A 242 9.11 20.38 -13.41
C ARG A 242 9.41 19.88 -14.82
N MET A 243 8.44 19.25 -15.48
CA MET A 243 8.53 18.87 -16.90
C MET A 243 9.72 17.96 -17.25
N CYS A 244 10.12 17.05 -16.35
CA CYS A 244 11.16 16.08 -16.67
C CYS A 244 10.74 15.22 -17.86
N ARG A 245 11.58 15.14 -18.92
CA ARG A 245 11.21 14.64 -20.25
C ARG A 245 10.84 13.16 -20.31
N PHE A 246 11.14 12.38 -19.29
CA PHE A 246 10.77 10.97 -19.18
C PHE A 246 9.48 10.73 -18.38
N CYS A 247 9.01 11.72 -17.62
CA CYS A 247 8.03 11.52 -16.55
C CYS A 247 6.59 11.66 -17.03
N GLN A 248 5.88 10.56 -17.28
CA GLN A 248 4.48 10.59 -17.70
C GLN A 248 3.56 11.29 -16.68
N PRO A 249 3.58 10.96 -15.37
CA PRO A 249 2.73 11.66 -14.40
C PRO A 249 2.92 13.17 -14.42
N GLY A 250 4.16 13.66 -14.55
CA GLY A 250 4.47 15.09 -14.64
C GLY A 250 3.82 15.79 -15.83
N HIS A 251 3.44 15.06 -16.87
CA HIS A 251 2.80 15.59 -18.08
C HIS A 251 1.29 15.40 -18.06
N VAL A 252 0.81 14.18 -17.79
CA VAL A 252 -0.62 13.86 -17.90
C VAL A 252 -1.46 14.40 -16.75
N THR A 253 -0.86 14.77 -15.62
CA THR A 253 -1.59 15.32 -14.46
C THR A 253 -1.67 16.86 -14.42
N LEU A 254 -1.07 17.55 -15.40
CA LEU A 254 -1.18 19.01 -15.53
C LEU A 254 -2.65 19.46 -15.74
N PRO A 255 -3.03 20.66 -15.32
CA PRO A 255 -2.23 21.69 -14.69
C PRO A 255 -1.95 21.42 -13.21
N ILE A 256 -1.00 22.17 -12.66
CA ILE A 256 -0.73 22.16 -11.22
C ILE A 256 -1.94 22.69 -10.46
N ARG A 257 -2.35 21.96 -9.42
CA ARG A 257 -3.42 22.35 -8.49
C ARG A 257 -2.96 22.07 -7.06
N GLU A 258 -3.01 23.07 -6.20
CA GLU A 258 -2.67 22.99 -4.79
C GLU A 258 -3.91 23.12 -3.92
N ARG A 259 -3.98 22.37 -2.83
CA ARG A 259 -4.93 22.60 -1.75
C ARG A 259 -4.51 23.81 -0.92
N THR A 260 -5.46 24.47 -0.27
CA THR A 260 -5.14 25.50 0.71
C THR A 260 -4.43 24.88 1.94
N ALA A 261 -3.62 25.66 2.63
CA ALA A 261 -2.94 25.20 3.85
C ALA A 261 -3.96 24.79 4.93
N GLU A 262 -5.02 25.56 5.07
CA GLU A 262 -6.11 25.31 6.02
C GLU A 262 -6.80 23.97 5.75
N ASP A 263 -7.09 23.66 4.47
CA ASP A 263 -7.69 22.38 4.10
C ASP A 263 -6.75 21.21 4.42
N ILE A 264 -5.45 21.34 4.11
CA ILE A 264 -4.47 20.30 4.41
C ILE A 264 -4.39 20.03 5.91
N ILE A 265 -4.30 21.10 6.71
CA ILE A 265 -4.23 20.98 8.18
C ILE A 265 -5.48 20.30 8.72
N LYS A 266 -6.67 20.74 8.25
CA LYS A 266 -7.95 20.15 8.64
C LYS A 266 -8.04 18.66 8.25
N ILE A 267 -7.80 18.34 6.98
CA ILE A 267 -7.85 16.96 6.47
C ILE A 267 -6.89 16.07 7.25
N THR A 268 -5.66 16.55 7.52
CA THR A 268 -4.65 15.78 8.24
C THR A 268 -5.07 15.49 9.67
N LYS A 269 -5.58 16.51 10.39
CA LYS A 269 -6.08 16.34 11.77
C LYS A 269 -7.27 15.39 11.83
N ASP A 270 -8.23 15.53 10.91
CA ASP A 270 -9.41 14.67 10.82
C ASP A 270 -9.01 13.20 10.51
N LEU A 271 -8.13 13.00 9.53
CA LEU A 271 -7.64 11.66 9.17
C LEU A 271 -6.90 10.98 10.32
N VAL A 272 -5.95 11.65 10.95
CA VAL A 272 -5.19 11.07 12.08
C VAL A 272 -6.14 10.71 13.22
N LYS A 273 -7.10 11.58 13.54
CA LYS A 273 -8.12 11.33 14.56
C LYS A 273 -9.01 10.14 14.20
N ASN A 274 -9.54 10.10 12.98
CA ASN A 274 -10.49 9.07 12.56
C ASN A 274 -9.83 7.71 12.36
N THR A 275 -8.58 7.69 11.89
CA THR A 275 -7.87 6.45 11.52
C THR A 275 -6.99 5.87 12.64
N GLY A 276 -6.50 6.71 13.55
CA GLY A 276 -5.55 6.30 14.58
C GLY A 276 -4.15 5.99 14.06
N TYR A 277 -3.80 6.44 12.86
CA TYR A 277 -2.44 6.32 12.36
C TYR A 277 -1.46 7.18 13.14
N GLU A 278 -0.28 6.62 13.44
CA GLU A 278 0.83 7.32 14.09
C GLU A 278 1.80 8.00 13.10
N GLU A 279 1.46 7.99 11.83
CA GLU A 279 2.20 8.67 10.76
C GLU A 279 1.20 9.29 9.78
N TYR A 280 1.51 10.50 9.32
CA TYR A 280 0.83 11.11 8.18
C TYR A 280 1.80 11.40 7.05
N SER A 281 1.30 11.38 5.82
CA SER A 281 2.08 11.65 4.61
C SER A 281 1.45 12.76 3.80
N LEU A 282 2.22 13.79 3.48
CA LEU A 282 1.82 14.86 2.58
C LEU A 282 2.26 14.48 1.16
N LEU A 283 1.31 13.96 0.39
CA LEU A 283 1.56 13.33 -0.92
C LEU A 283 1.45 14.34 -2.06
N SER A 284 2.44 14.33 -2.93
CA SER A 284 2.39 14.91 -4.27
C SER A 284 3.49 14.30 -5.14
N LEU A 285 3.54 14.67 -6.43
CA LEU A 285 4.65 14.32 -7.32
C LEU A 285 5.95 15.08 -6.98
N SER A 286 5.84 16.20 -6.22
CA SER A 286 6.97 17.00 -5.77
C SER A 286 6.57 17.78 -4.51
N SER A 287 6.76 17.17 -3.34
CA SER A 287 6.19 17.70 -2.09
C SER A 287 6.84 19.01 -1.64
N ASN A 288 8.14 19.19 -1.86
CA ASN A 288 8.81 20.47 -1.54
C ASN A 288 8.44 21.63 -2.50
N ASP A 289 7.76 21.36 -3.60
CA ASP A 289 7.26 22.40 -4.50
C ASP A 289 5.89 22.94 -4.08
N TYR A 290 5.26 22.37 -3.05
CA TYR A 290 4.05 22.93 -2.49
C TYR A 290 4.33 24.27 -1.79
N SER A 291 3.52 25.30 -2.09
CA SER A 291 3.79 26.69 -1.74
C SER A 291 4.02 26.94 -0.23
N ASN A 292 3.29 26.22 0.64
CA ASN A 292 3.32 26.45 2.10
C ASN A 292 3.81 25.24 2.88
N ILE A 293 4.67 24.39 2.31
CA ILE A 293 5.05 23.10 2.90
C ILE A 293 5.61 23.22 4.32
N LYS A 294 6.45 24.21 4.58
CA LYS A 294 7.09 24.39 5.89
C LYS A 294 6.10 24.81 6.95
N ASP A 295 5.28 25.82 6.64
CA ASP A 295 4.31 26.37 7.59
C ASP A 295 3.24 25.35 7.96
N VAL A 296 2.77 24.56 6.98
CA VAL A 296 1.82 23.45 7.22
C VAL A 296 2.42 22.39 8.16
N ILE A 297 3.68 21.98 7.95
CA ILE A 297 4.31 20.99 8.81
C ILE A 297 4.55 21.54 10.21
N LYS A 298 4.99 22.80 10.35
CA LYS A 298 5.14 23.48 11.65
C LYS A 298 3.82 23.50 12.41
N GLU A 299 2.74 23.92 11.75
CA GLU A 299 1.41 24.00 12.36
C GLU A 299 0.90 22.61 12.81
N LEU A 300 1.08 21.58 12.01
CA LEU A 300 0.72 20.20 12.37
C LEU A 300 1.58 19.64 13.52
N ALA A 301 2.85 20.04 13.59
CA ALA A 301 3.77 19.60 14.63
C ALA A 301 3.38 20.08 16.05
N VAL A 302 2.62 21.16 16.17
CA VAL A 302 2.09 21.66 17.47
C VAL A 302 1.36 20.57 18.24
N ASP A 303 0.44 19.88 17.55
CA ASP A 303 -0.37 18.82 18.16
C ASP A 303 0.30 17.46 18.05
N PHE A 304 0.90 17.16 16.91
CA PHE A 304 1.33 15.82 16.57
C PHE A 304 2.63 15.39 17.25
N ASN A 305 3.54 16.32 17.54
CA ASN A 305 4.74 15.99 18.32
C ASN A 305 4.40 15.49 19.74
N LYS A 306 3.38 16.10 20.36
CA LYS A 306 2.86 15.68 21.68
C LYS A 306 2.28 14.27 21.61
N LYS A 307 1.55 13.95 20.52
CA LYS A 307 0.91 12.64 20.28
C LYS A 307 1.84 11.61 19.65
N LYS A 308 3.12 11.92 19.44
CA LYS A 308 4.11 11.06 18.76
C LYS A 308 3.71 10.63 17.35
N VAL A 309 2.93 11.46 16.65
CA VAL A 309 2.57 11.25 15.25
C VAL A 309 3.64 11.86 14.35
N SER A 310 4.24 11.04 13.49
CA SER A 310 5.35 11.44 12.61
C SER A 310 4.85 11.90 11.24
N VAL A 311 5.65 12.72 10.55
CA VAL A 311 5.39 13.16 9.18
C VAL A 311 6.29 12.46 8.18
N SER A 312 5.74 12.17 6.98
CA SER A 312 6.47 11.65 5.82
C SER A 312 6.24 12.51 4.59
N LEU A 313 7.31 12.80 3.87
CA LEU A 313 7.28 13.46 2.56
C LEU A 313 7.91 12.53 1.52
N PRO A 314 7.12 11.76 0.78
CA PRO A 314 7.66 10.69 -0.08
C PRO A 314 8.42 11.19 -1.31
N SER A 315 8.08 12.37 -1.84
CA SER A 315 8.61 12.88 -3.11
C SER A 315 9.38 14.17 -2.91
N GLN A 316 10.59 14.07 -2.36
CA GLN A 316 11.45 15.22 -2.16
C GLN A 316 12.45 15.39 -3.32
N ARG A 317 12.59 16.62 -3.77
CA ARG A 317 13.60 17.02 -4.76
C ARG A 317 14.87 17.51 -4.08
N ILE A 318 16.00 17.27 -4.74
CA ILE A 318 17.33 17.65 -4.26
C ILE A 318 17.52 19.17 -4.27
N ASP A 319 17.06 19.86 -5.32
CA ASP A 319 17.17 21.30 -5.48
C ASP A 319 16.29 22.10 -4.49
N GLY A 320 15.25 21.48 -3.97
CA GLY A 320 14.41 22.01 -2.88
C GLY A 320 14.77 21.46 -1.51
N PHE A 321 15.89 20.76 -1.35
CA PHE A 321 16.30 20.20 -0.06
C PHE A 321 16.53 21.32 0.97
N ASN A 322 15.90 21.19 2.12
CA ASN A 322 16.00 22.11 3.23
C ASN A 322 16.20 21.37 4.53
N LEU A 323 17.27 21.72 5.26
CA LEU A 323 17.62 21.05 6.51
C LEU A 323 16.58 21.26 7.61
N GLU A 324 15.97 22.45 7.69
CA GLU A 324 14.88 22.72 8.63
C GLU A 324 13.71 21.78 8.41
N LEU A 325 13.30 21.59 7.15
CA LEU A 325 12.25 20.67 6.77
C LEU A 325 12.62 19.20 7.12
N ALA A 326 13.86 18.82 6.84
CA ALA A 326 14.36 17.49 7.20
C ALA A 326 14.33 17.27 8.73
N ASN A 327 14.74 18.24 9.52
CA ASN A 327 14.68 18.17 10.98
C ASN A 327 13.25 18.09 11.53
N LEU A 328 12.32 18.88 10.97
CA LEU A 328 10.90 18.80 11.32
C LEU A 328 10.33 17.40 11.06
N MET A 329 10.68 16.79 9.92
CA MET A 329 10.26 15.42 9.59
C MET A 329 10.80 14.37 10.57
N HIS A 330 11.93 14.62 11.19
CA HIS A 330 12.56 13.68 12.11
C HIS A 330 12.35 14.00 13.59
N SER A 331 11.48 14.96 13.89
CA SER A 331 11.20 15.38 15.28
C SER A 331 10.58 14.25 16.13
N VAL A 332 9.86 13.31 15.53
CA VAL A 332 9.22 12.18 16.22
C VAL A 332 9.93 10.85 15.93
N ARG A 333 10.13 10.53 14.65
CA ARG A 333 10.74 9.26 14.21
C ARG A 333 11.81 9.51 13.15
N LYS A 334 12.92 8.79 13.21
CA LYS A 334 14.01 8.91 12.24
C LYS A 334 13.75 7.96 11.05
N SER A 335 13.43 8.51 9.90
CA SER A 335 13.22 7.74 8.65
C SER A 335 14.44 7.79 7.73
N GLY A 336 14.59 6.82 6.82
CA GLY A 336 15.59 6.86 5.76
C GLY A 336 15.30 7.96 4.74
N MET A 337 16.37 8.58 4.20
CA MET A 337 16.24 9.61 3.16
C MET A 337 16.51 9.03 1.79
N THR A 338 15.67 9.44 0.83
CA THR A 338 15.79 9.06 -0.58
C THR A 338 15.92 10.32 -1.42
N LEU A 339 16.90 10.33 -2.28
CA LEU A 339 17.18 11.40 -3.23
C LEU A 339 17.14 10.83 -4.65
N ALA A 340 16.57 11.54 -5.60
CA ALA A 340 16.39 11.08 -6.99
C ALA A 340 17.10 12.01 -7.99
N PRO A 341 18.42 11.86 -8.19
CA PRO A 341 19.13 12.58 -9.25
C PRO A 341 18.69 12.15 -10.65
N GLU A 342 18.20 10.91 -10.80
CA GLU A 342 17.78 10.18 -11.99
C GLU A 342 18.93 9.85 -12.96
N ALA A 343 19.95 10.71 -13.11
CA ALA A 343 21.12 10.44 -13.93
C ALA A 343 22.42 10.84 -13.21
N GLY A 344 23.48 10.07 -13.43
CA GLY A 344 24.81 10.30 -12.83
C GLY A 344 25.55 11.45 -13.47
N SER A 345 25.56 11.55 -14.79
CA SER A 345 26.24 12.60 -15.53
C SER A 345 25.40 13.88 -15.63
N GLN A 346 26.09 15.03 -15.72
CA GLN A 346 25.41 16.31 -15.92
C GLN A 346 24.73 16.39 -17.28
N ARG A 347 25.36 15.82 -18.31
CA ARG A 347 24.81 15.73 -19.66
C ARG A 347 23.42 15.05 -19.65
N LEU A 348 23.32 13.88 -19.05
CA LEU A 348 22.05 13.16 -18.98
C LEU A 348 21.03 13.88 -18.08
N ARG A 349 21.44 14.52 -16.98
CA ARG A 349 20.51 15.36 -16.18
C ARG A 349 19.94 16.51 -16.99
N ASN A 350 20.74 17.14 -17.88
CA ASN A 350 20.26 18.17 -18.80
C ASN A 350 19.31 17.60 -19.85
N LEU A 351 19.69 16.46 -20.46
CA LEU A 351 18.86 15.74 -21.44
C LEU A 351 17.47 15.43 -20.89
N ILE A 352 17.37 14.89 -19.68
CA ILE A 352 16.09 14.57 -19.05
C ILE A 352 15.41 15.78 -18.40
N LYS A 353 15.97 16.97 -18.46
CA LYS A 353 15.45 18.21 -17.86
C LYS A 353 15.24 18.10 -16.35
N LYS A 354 16.22 17.47 -15.66
CA LYS A 354 16.12 17.32 -14.20
C LYS A 354 16.42 18.61 -13.44
N ASN A 355 17.17 19.55 -14.06
CA ASN A 355 17.54 20.84 -13.49
C ASN A 355 18.24 20.75 -12.11
N ILE A 356 19.17 19.80 -11.98
CA ILE A 356 19.95 19.58 -10.77
C ILE A 356 21.43 19.53 -11.14
N SER A 357 22.27 20.33 -10.46
CA SER A 357 23.70 20.29 -10.63
C SER A 357 24.35 19.17 -9.80
N GLU A 358 25.58 18.75 -10.17
CA GLU A 358 26.38 17.80 -9.41
C GLU A 358 26.59 18.30 -7.96
N GLU A 359 26.92 19.58 -7.81
CA GLU A 359 27.20 20.15 -6.48
C GLU A 359 25.95 20.16 -5.59
N GLN A 360 24.76 20.37 -6.13
CA GLN A 360 23.51 20.25 -5.35
C GLN A 360 23.30 18.83 -4.84
N ILE A 361 23.61 17.79 -5.63
CA ILE A 361 23.50 16.38 -5.19
C ILE A 361 24.48 16.11 -4.04
N ILE A 362 25.74 16.53 -4.22
CA ILE A 362 26.78 16.35 -3.23
C ILE A 362 26.42 17.06 -1.93
N ASN A 363 26.02 18.32 -2.01
CA ASN A 363 25.70 19.13 -0.84
C ASN A 363 24.47 18.59 -0.09
N ALA A 364 23.42 18.15 -0.78
CA ALA A 364 22.27 17.53 -0.12
C ALA A 364 22.67 16.24 0.63
N ALA A 365 23.47 15.38 0.00
CA ALA A 365 23.96 14.15 0.62
C ALA A 365 24.84 14.41 1.85
N LEU A 366 25.76 15.37 1.76
CA LEU A 366 26.68 15.70 2.86
C LEU A 366 25.97 16.42 4.00
N THR A 367 25.03 17.33 3.70
CA THR A 367 24.21 17.98 4.73
C THR A 367 23.41 16.95 5.52
N LEU A 368 22.82 15.94 4.88
CA LEU A 368 22.16 14.83 5.56
C LEU A 368 23.15 14.08 6.46
N TYR A 369 24.32 13.74 5.96
CA TYR A 369 25.33 13.02 6.73
C TYR A 369 25.81 13.79 7.97
N GLU A 370 26.07 15.08 7.85
CA GLU A 370 26.47 15.96 8.95
C GLU A 370 25.40 16.05 10.04
N ASN A 371 24.13 15.91 9.67
CA ASN A 371 23.00 15.97 10.59
C ASN A 371 22.50 14.57 11.03
N GLY A 372 23.38 13.56 10.92
CA GLY A 372 23.21 12.27 11.56
C GLY A 372 22.53 11.19 10.71
N TRP A 373 22.34 11.40 9.40
CA TRP A 373 21.92 10.32 8.51
C TRP A 373 23.11 9.48 8.06
N SER A 374 23.21 8.27 8.57
CA SER A 374 24.30 7.34 8.20
C SER A 374 24.04 6.59 6.89
N LYS A 375 22.80 6.63 6.37
CA LYS A 375 22.39 5.91 5.16
C LYS A 375 21.49 6.78 4.30
N ILE A 376 21.77 6.82 2.98
CA ILE A 376 20.89 7.42 1.99
C ILE A 376 20.65 6.47 0.83
N LYS A 377 19.52 6.66 0.16
CA LYS A 377 19.20 5.98 -1.10
C LYS A 377 19.22 6.98 -2.25
N PHE A 378 19.87 6.59 -3.35
CA PHE A 378 19.74 7.28 -4.62
C PHE A 378 18.92 6.46 -5.60
N TYR A 379 18.03 7.13 -6.32
CA TYR A 379 17.38 6.56 -7.51
C TYR A 379 18.00 7.13 -8.77
N PHE A 380 18.32 6.23 -9.71
CA PHE A 380 18.83 6.52 -11.02
C PHE A 380 18.07 5.71 -12.06
N ILE A 381 18.12 6.15 -13.30
CA ILE A 381 17.59 5.48 -14.48
C ILE A 381 18.76 5.05 -15.34
N ALA A 382 18.83 3.79 -15.72
CA ALA A 382 19.79 3.24 -16.68
C ALA A 382 19.10 3.04 -18.05
N GLY A 383 19.87 3.15 -19.11
CA GLY A 383 19.37 3.04 -20.50
C GLY A 383 18.59 4.27 -20.95
N LEU A 384 18.91 5.45 -20.45
CA LEU A 384 18.37 6.71 -20.95
C LEU A 384 18.78 6.91 -22.43
N PRO A 385 17.97 7.63 -23.24
CA PRO A 385 18.36 7.95 -24.61
C PRO A 385 19.78 8.54 -24.67
N THR A 386 20.61 8.05 -25.55
CA THR A 386 22.02 8.46 -25.73
C THR A 386 22.98 8.17 -24.58
N GLU A 387 22.59 7.37 -23.60
CA GLU A 387 23.48 6.98 -22.50
C GLU A 387 24.69 6.21 -22.99
N THR A 388 25.87 6.51 -22.47
CA THR A 388 27.15 5.90 -22.83
C THR A 388 27.90 5.41 -21.59
N LEU A 389 29.03 4.70 -21.79
CA LEU A 389 29.89 4.27 -20.69
C LEU A 389 30.54 5.45 -19.95
N GLU A 390 30.78 6.57 -20.63
CA GLU A 390 31.28 7.80 -20.02
C GLU A 390 30.29 8.38 -19.01
N ASP A 391 28.99 8.26 -19.26
CA ASP A 391 27.96 8.65 -18.28
C ASP A 391 28.01 7.77 -17.02
N MET A 392 28.35 6.48 -17.18
CA MET A 392 28.57 5.56 -16.05
C MET A 392 29.85 5.89 -15.27
N ASP A 393 30.92 6.34 -15.96
CA ASP A 393 32.14 6.85 -15.31
C ASP A 393 31.83 8.09 -14.47
N GLU A 394 31.12 9.09 -15.03
CA GLU A 394 30.68 10.27 -14.28
C GLU A 394 29.82 9.91 -13.06
N MET A 395 28.92 8.91 -13.19
CA MET A 395 28.13 8.43 -12.08
C MET A 395 28.99 7.81 -10.97
N ALA A 396 29.98 6.99 -11.34
CA ALA A 396 30.91 6.41 -10.39
C ALA A 396 31.76 7.49 -9.70
N GLU A 397 32.21 8.51 -10.44
CA GLU A 397 32.93 9.66 -9.89
C GLU A 397 32.09 10.48 -8.93
N LEU A 398 30.81 10.75 -9.24
CA LEU A 398 29.88 11.44 -8.34
C LEU A 398 29.78 10.70 -6.99
N LEU A 399 29.58 9.38 -7.02
CA LEU A 399 29.51 8.56 -5.81
C LEU A 399 30.83 8.58 -5.04
N ASN A 400 31.96 8.54 -5.73
CA ASN A 400 33.29 8.63 -5.12
C ASN A 400 33.54 10.01 -4.48
N LYS A 401 33.19 11.12 -5.14
CA LYS A 401 33.26 12.48 -4.61
C LYS A 401 32.45 12.62 -3.33
N ILE A 402 31.22 12.12 -3.29
CA ILE A 402 30.36 12.14 -2.11
C ILE A 402 31.03 11.35 -0.96
N LYS A 403 31.52 10.14 -1.22
CA LYS A 403 32.18 9.30 -0.21
C LYS A 403 33.48 9.90 0.31
N TYR A 404 34.27 10.49 -0.57
CA TYR A 404 35.49 11.14 -0.19
C TYR A 404 35.24 12.35 0.73
N ARG A 405 34.33 13.26 0.33
CA ARG A 405 33.95 14.42 1.14
C ARG A 405 33.31 13.99 2.49
N ALA A 406 32.48 12.97 2.50
CA ALA A 406 31.90 12.42 3.72
C ALA A 406 33.00 11.85 4.69
N LYS A 407 34.08 11.26 4.14
CA LYS A 407 35.20 10.79 4.94
C LYS A 407 35.96 11.96 5.57
N LEU A 408 36.09 13.09 4.89
CA LEU A 408 36.70 14.30 5.45
C LEU A 408 35.88 14.88 6.59
N ILE A 409 34.57 15.04 6.39
CA ILE A 409 33.59 15.50 7.38
C ILE A 409 33.63 14.58 8.61
N LYS A 410 33.64 13.24 8.39
CA LYS A 410 33.75 12.28 9.50
C LYS A 410 34.95 12.56 10.41
N ARG A 411 36.11 12.87 9.82
CA ARG A 411 37.35 13.15 10.57
C ARG A 411 37.27 14.50 11.28
N GLU A 412 36.80 15.52 10.57
CA GLU A 412 36.74 16.89 11.09
C GLU A 412 35.74 17.00 12.26
N LYS A 413 34.55 16.36 12.15
CA LYS A 413 33.47 16.42 13.16
C LYS A 413 33.47 15.22 14.14
N ASP A 414 34.50 14.35 14.12
CA ASP A 414 34.60 13.11 14.91
C ASP A 414 33.32 12.27 14.93
N LEU A 415 32.64 12.11 13.74
CA LEU A 415 31.41 11.32 13.64
C LEU A 415 31.68 9.83 13.86
N LYS A 416 30.91 9.18 14.73
CA LYS A 416 31.13 7.77 15.11
C LYS A 416 30.64 6.78 14.04
N HIS A 417 29.74 7.18 13.17
CA HIS A 417 29.15 6.31 12.14
C HIS A 417 29.78 6.57 10.75
N GLY A 418 29.75 5.56 9.91
CA GLY A 418 30.09 5.68 8.50
C GLY A 418 28.92 6.21 7.68
N PHE A 419 29.17 6.52 6.40
CA PHE A 419 28.15 6.93 5.45
C PHE A 419 27.93 5.84 4.41
N GLU A 420 26.74 5.29 4.32
CA GLU A 420 26.36 4.25 3.37
C GLU A 420 25.45 4.83 2.29
N ILE A 421 25.70 4.45 1.05
CA ILE A 421 24.91 4.86 -0.12
C ILE A 421 24.36 3.61 -0.79
N THR A 422 23.06 3.55 -0.98
CA THR A 422 22.41 2.52 -1.80
C THR A 422 21.85 3.18 -3.04
N CYS A 423 22.37 2.82 -4.20
CA CYS A 423 21.81 3.23 -5.49
C CYS A 423 20.86 2.16 -6.00
N THR A 424 19.68 2.56 -6.46
CA THR A 424 18.75 1.69 -7.17
C THR A 424 18.56 2.24 -8.58
N LEU A 425 18.88 1.41 -9.58
CA LEU A 425 18.68 1.75 -10.99
C LEU A 425 17.37 1.14 -11.47
N SER A 426 16.46 1.99 -11.93
CA SER A 426 15.34 1.58 -12.78
C SER A 426 15.79 1.59 -14.24
N ILE A 427 15.13 0.80 -15.08
CA ILE A 427 15.42 0.81 -16.52
C ILE A 427 14.50 1.82 -17.18
N PHE A 428 15.02 2.59 -18.12
CA PHE A 428 14.22 3.56 -18.86
C PHE A 428 13.11 2.86 -19.65
N VAL A 429 11.89 3.37 -19.49
CA VAL A 429 10.72 2.97 -20.26
C VAL A 429 10.13 4.22 -20.91
N PRO A 430 10.08 4.30 -22.24
CA PRO A 430 9.44 5.42 -22.91
C PRO A 430 7.92 5.35 -22.68
N LYS A 431 7.34 6.43 -22.17
CA LYS A 431 5.92 6.51 -21.80
C LYS A 431 5.14 7.47 -22.70
N PRO A 432 3.85 7.20 -22.98
CA PRO A 432 2.96 8.10 -23.71
C PRO A 432 2.92 9.51 -23.11
N PHE A 433 2.69 10.50 -23.94
CA PHE A 433 2.58 11.93 -23.57
C PHE A 433 3.83 12.53 -22.91
N THR A 434 5.00 11.94 -23.16
CA THR A 434 6.29 12.50 -22.73
C THR A 434 7.12 12.92 -23.95
N PRO A 435 8.06 13.87 -23.83
CA PRO A 435 9.00 14.15 -24.90
C PRO A 435 9.77 12.92 -25.40
N PHE A 436 9.94 11.88 -24.55
CA PHE A 436 10.63 10.66 -24.93
C PHE A 436 9.70 9.53 -25.41
N GLN A 437 8.43 9.81 -25.68
CA GLN A 437 7.48 8.81 -26.19
C GLN A 437 7.88 8.22 -27.55
N TRP A 438 8.70 8.93 -28.35
CA TRP A 438 9.21 8.50 -29.65
C TRP A 438 10.50 7.69 -29.54
N CYS A 439 11.23 7.77 -28.41
CA CYS A 439 12.49 7.08 -28.22
C CYS A 439 12.32 5.56 -28.14
N PRO A 440 13.27 4.79 -28.67
CA PRO A 440 13.36 3.36 -28.38
C PRO A 440 13.76 3.14 -26.91
N GLN A 441 13.44 1.97 -26.36
CA GLN A 441 14.12 1.45 -25.18
C GLN A 441 15.49 0.91 -25.60
N MET A 442 16.52 1.16 -24.80
CA MET A 442 17.85 0.61 -25.03
C MET A 442 17.82 -0.92 -24.99
N ASP A 443 18.63 -1.56 -25.79
CA ASP A 443 18.79 -3.03 -25.79
C ASP A 443 19.15 -3.56 -24.39
N LEU A 444 18.58 -4.72 -23.99
CA LEU A 444 18.78 -5.26 -22.65
C LEU A 444 20.21 -5.73 -22.38
N ASP A 445 20.92 -6.17 -23.41
CA ASP A 445 22.33 -6.58 -23.27
C ASP A 445 23.22 -5.34 -23.12
N GLU A 446 22.92 -4.25 -23.83
CA GLU A 446 23.59 -2.97 -23.67
C GLU A 446 23.35 -2.37 -22.29
N VAL A 447 22.11 -2.31 -21.81
CA VAL A 447 21.78 -1.91 -20.42
C VAL A 447 22.54 -2.78 -19.42
N THR A 448 22.62 -4.08 -19.68
CA THR A 448 23.35 -5.01 -18.83
C THR A 448 24.84 -4.70 -18.79
N ALA A 449 25.42 -4.38 -19.93
CA ALA A 449 26.83 -3.98 -20.03
C ALA A 449 27.09 -2.70 -19.23
N HIS A 450 26.23 -1.67 -19.36
CA HIS A 450 26.32 -0.42 -18.60
C HIS A 450 26.24 -0.63 -17.09
N ILE A 451 25.26 -1.43 -16.62
CA ILE A 451 25.10 -1.73 -15.20
C ILE A 451 26.31 -2.50 -14.65
N ASN A 452 26.81 -3.49 -15.38
CA ASN A 452 27.99 -4.25 -14.98
C ASN A 452 29.24 -3.39 -14.92
N TYR A 453 29.43 -2.52 -15.92
CA TYR A 453 30.50 -1.55 -15.95
C TYR A 453 30.49 -0.62 -14.73
N LEU A 454 29.32 -0.05 -14.40
CA LEU A 454 29.15 0.78 -13.20
C LEU A 454 29.49 0.01 -11.92
N LYS A 455 29.07 -1.24 -11.81
CA LYS A 455 29.39 -2.08 -10.64
C LYS A 455 30.89 -2.30 -10.50
N GLU A 456 31.60 -2.58 -11.58
CA GLU A 456 33.06 -2.72 -11.56
C GLU A 456 33.75 -1.41 -11.17
N LYS A 457 33.32 -0.27 -11.73
CA LYS A 457 33.87 1.05 -11.37
C LYS A 457 33.60 1.45 -9.93
N THR A 458 32.50 1.01 -9.32
CA THR A 458 32.15 1.35 -7.94
C THR A 458 32.57 0.32 -6.90
N LYS A 459 33.07 -0.84 -7.30
CA LYS A 459 33.43 -1.97 -6.42
C LYS A 459 34.43 -1.62 -5.31
N HIS A 460 35.36 -0.71 -5.61
CA HIS A 460 36.36 -0.24 -4.64
C HIS A 460 35.82 0.84 -3.68
N ILE A 461 34.64 1.40 -3.92
CA ILE A 461 34.06 2.48 -3.11
C ILE A 461 33.35 1.88 -1.92
N LYS A 462 34.02 1.81 -0.77
CA LYS A 462 33.48 1.20 0.44
C LYS A 462 32.17 1.86 0.91
N GLY A 463 31.12 1.04 1.10
CA GLY A 463 29.82 1.51 1.58
C GLY A 463 28.94 2.11 0.48
N VAL A 464 29.21 1.76 -0.78
CA VAL A 464 28.30 1.97 -1.91
C VAL A 464 27.76 0.61 -2.35
N LYS A 465 26.44 0.54 -2.58
CA LYS A 465 25.76 -0.65 -3.07
C LYS A 465 24.91 -0.27 -4.28
N ILE A 466 25.05 -1.02 -5.39
CA ILE A 466 24.28 -0.84 -6.61
C ILE A 466 23.26 -1.98 -6.72
N ASN A 467 21.97 -1.62 -6.69
CA ASN A 467 20.83 -2.49 -6.98
C ASN A 467 20.22 -2.06 -8.33
N TYR A 468 19.47 -2.93 -8.97
CA TYR A 468 18.73 -2.59 -10.19
C TYR A 468 17.46 -3.43 -10.30
N HIS A 469 16.47 -2.91 -11.04
CA HIS A 469 15.23 -3.60 -11.33
C HIS A 469 15.43 -4.73 -12.36
N GLU A 470 14.54 -5.71 -12.40
CA GLU A 470 14.58 -6.76 -13.39
C GLU A 470 14.35 -6.18 -14.79
N LYS A 471 15.32 -6.42 -15.68
CA LYS A 471 15.39 -5.74 -16.99
C LYS A 471 14.30 -6.23 -17.95
N PHE A 472 14.03 -7.52 -17.96
CA PHE A 472 13.02 -8.09 -18.84
C PHE A 472 11.61 -7.61 -18.46
N VAL A 473 11.32 -7.44 -17.18
CA VAL A 473 10.07 -6.82 -16.70
C VAL A 473 9.91 -5.41 -17.28
N SER A 474 10.99 -4.62 -17.28
CA SER A 474 10.96 -3.26 -17.87
C SER A 474 10.78 -3.29 -19.40
N GLN A 475 11.28 -4.34 -20.10
CA GLN A 475 11.03 -4.52 -21.52
C GLN A 475 9.54 -4.82 -21.79
N ILE A 476 8.95 -5.72 -21.01
CA ILE A 476 7.50 -5.99 -21.10
C ILE A 476 6.69 -4.72 -20.84
N GLU A 477 7.07 -3.94 -19.83
CA GLU A 477 6.43 -2.66 -19.54
C GLU A 477 6.50 -1.71 -20.76
N ALA A 478 7.66 -1.61 -21.43
CA ALA A 478 7.80 -0.79 -22.63
C ALA A 478 6.92 -1.28 -23.80
N VAL A 479 6.78 -2.59 -23.96
CA VAL A 479 5.89 -3.20 -24.96
C VAL A 479 4.44 -2.86 -24.68
N LEU A 480 3.98 -3.12 -23.46
CA LEU A 480 2.57 -2.96 -23.10
C LEU A 480 2.15 -1.48 -23.05
N THR A 481 2.98 -0.59 -22.52
CA THR A 481 2.64 0.83 -22.39
C THR A 481 2.56 1.57 -23.72
N ARG A 482 3.27 1.07 -24.74
CA ARG A 482 3.32 1.68 -26.09
C ARG A 482 2.61 0.87 -27.19
N GLY A 483 2.02 -0.25 -26.80
CA GLY A 483 1.34 -1.15 -27.71
C GLY A 483 0.02 -0.62 -28.25
N ASP A 484 -0.43 -1.22 -29.32
CA ASP A 484 -1.74 -1.00 -29.93
C ASP A 484 -2.72 -2.14 -29.60
N ALA A 485 -3.90 -2.14 -30.22
CA ALA A 485 -4.94 -3.16 -30.01
C ALA A 485 -4.52 -4.60 -30.40
N ASN A 486 -3.48 -4.76 -31.23
CA ASN A 486 -2.98 -6.09 -31.58
C ASN A 486 -2.43 -6.84 -30.36
N LEU A 487 -2.00 -6.14 -29.32
CA LEU A 487 -1.55 -6.76 -28.06
C LEU A 487 -2.69 -7.44 -27.28
N CYS A 488 -3.97 -7.17 -27.58
CA CYS A 488 -5.08 -7.86 -26.93
C CYS A 488 -4.95 -9.39 -27.07
N LYS A 489 -4.56 -9.89 -28.26
CA LYS A 489 -4.37 -11.33 -28.48
C LYS A 489 -3.22 -11.93 -27.64
N TYR A 490 -2.15 -11.15 -27.42
CA TYR A 490 -1.03 -11.55 -26.60
C TYR A 490 -1.42 -11.62 -25.12
N ILE A 491 -2.10 -10.61 -24.61
CA ILE A 491 -2.60 -10.55 -23.24
C ILE A 491 -3.62 -11.67 -22.97
N GLU A 492 -4.52 -11.95 -23.93
CA GLU A 492 -5.46 -13.06 -23.83
C GLU A 492 -4.75 -14.42 -23.82
N ALA A 493 -3.70 -14.59 -24.60
CA ALA A 493 -2.91 -15.82 -24.62
C ALA A 493 -2.14 -16.03 -23.31
N LEU A 494 -1.55 -14.97 -22.73
CA LEU A 494 -0.90 -15.02 -21.41
C LEU A 494 -1.90 -15.45 -20.32
N TYR A 495 -3.07 -14.81 -20.28
CA TYR A 495 -4.14 -15.17 -19.35
C TYR A 495 -4.55 -16.66 -19.49
N LYS A 496 -4.72 -17.15 -20.72
CA LYS A 496 -5.07 -18.56 -20.99
C LYS A 496 -3.98 -19.55 -20.56
N LYS A 497 -2.72 -19.12 -20.54
CA LYS A 497 -1.59 -19.88 -19.99
C LYS A 497 -1.46 -19.78 -18.48
N GLY A 498 -2.35 -19.06 -17.81
CA GLY A 498 -2.40 -18.96 -16.35
C GLY A 498 -1.56 -17.83 -15.76
N CYS A 499 -1.07 -16.88 -16.55
CA CYS A 499 -0.42 -15.68 -16.04
C CYS A 499 -1.36 -14.91 -15.13
N TYR A 500 -0.90 -14.66 -13.89
CA TYR A 500 -1.68 -14.05 -12.84
C TYR A 500 -0.77 -13.46 -11.77
N LEU A 501 -1.00 -12.22 -11.36
CA LEU A 501 -0.16 -11.47 -10.41
C LEU A 501 1.30 -11.32 -10.89
N ASP A 502 1.52 -11.23 -12.20
CA ASP A 502 2.85 -11.16 -12.81
C ASP A 502 3.64 -9.88 -12.47
N ALA A 503 3.01 -8.89 -11.83
CA ALA A 503 3.72 -7.76 -11.22
C ALA A 503 4.64 -8.18 -10.07
N TRP A 504 4.50 -9.41 -9.56
CA TRP A 504 5.28 -9.96 -8.46
C TRP A 504 6.26 -11.01 -8.97
N GLY A 505 7.56 -10.83 -8.68
CA GLY A 505 8.61 -11.71 -9.18
C GLY A 505 8.46 -13.20 -8.79
N GLU A 506 7.72 -13.50 -7.73
CA GLU A 506 7.41 -14.86 -7.30
C GLU A 506 6.38 -15.57 -8.18
N TYR A 507 5.58 -14.83 -8.95
CA TYR A 507 4.57 -15.38 -9.87
C TYR A 507 4.95 -15.17 -11.34
N PHE A 508 5.92 -14.30 -11.61
CA PHE A 508 6.34 -13.94 -12.95
C PHE A 508 7.22 -15.02 -13.58
N ASP A 509 6.74 -15.65 -14.66
CA ASP A 509 7.53 -16.58 -15.46
C ASP A 509 7.96 -15.96 -16.79
N LYS A 510 9.22 -15.58 -16.88
CA LYS A 510 9.82 -14.97 -18.06
C LYS A 510 9.69 -15.84 -19.33
N ASN A 511 9.76 -17.17 -19.19
CA ASN A 511 9.70 -18.07 -20.33
C ASN A 511 8.30 -18.10 -20.93
N VAL A 512 7.27 -18.19 -20.08
CA VAL A 512 5.87 -18.14 -20.51
C VAL A 512 5.59 -16.87 -21.31
N TRP A 513 6.08 -15.71 -20.83
CA TRP A 513 5.89 -14.45 -21.52
C TRP A 513 6.60 -14.41 -22.89
N LYS A 514 7.83 -14.93 -22.99
CA LYS A 514 8.57 -15.01 -24.25
C LYS A 514 7.91 -15.96 -25.26
N GLU A 515 7.69 -17.21 -24.86
CA GLU A 515 7.08 -18.22 -25.72
C GLU A 515 5.71 -17.79 -26.23
N THR A 516 4.91 -17.16 -25.37
CA THR A 516 3.60 -16.63 -25.77
C THR A 516 3.71 -15.51 -26.79
N ALA A 517 4.71 -14.63 -26.66
CA ALA A 517 4.95 -13.58 -27.67
C ALA A 517 5.31 -14.20 -29.05
N ASP A 518 6.20 -15.19 -29.04
CA ASP A 518 6.62 -15.90 -30.27
C ASP A 518 5.41 -16.60 -30.92
N GLU A 519 4.58 -17.32 -30.16
CA GLU A 519 3.34 -17.95 -30.65
C GLU A 519 2.35 -16.94 -31.23
N CYS A 520 2.27 -15.74 -30.65
CA CYS A 520 1.45 -14.65 -31.15
C CYS A 520 2.08 -13.89 -32.34
N GLY A 521 3.32 -14.25 -32.72
CA GLY A 521 4.05 -13.58 -33.79
C GLY A 521 4.61 -12.21 -33.42
N PHE A 522 4.89 -11.97 -32.14
CA PHE A 522 5.51 -10.74 -31.64
C PHE A 522 6.99 -10.94 -31.30
N SER A 523 7.82 -9.97 -31.65
CA SER A 523 9.14 -9.81 -31.07
C SER A 523 9.07 -8.73 -30.01
N LEU A 524 9.18 -9.12 -28.74
CA LEU A 524 9.17 -8.19 -27.60
C LEU A 524 10.29 -7.16 -27.71
N GLU A 525 11.46 -7.60 -28.16
CA GLU A 525 12.62 -6.75 -28.39
C GLU A 525 12.32 -5.66 -29.43
N LYS A 526 11.85 -6.06 -30.62
CA LYS A 526 11.53 -5.10 -31.71
C LYS A 526 10.43 -4.12 -31.27
N LEU A 527 9.44 -4.55 -30.52
CA LEU A 527 8.39 -3.68 -30.01
C LEU A 527 8.91 -2.68 -28.98
N ALA A 528 9.75 -3.11 -28.05
CA ALA A 528 10.36 -2.24 -27.06
C ALA A 528 11.34 -1.25 -27.65
N GLN A 529 12.14 -1.69 -28.64
CA GLN A 529 13.16 -0.89 -29.34
C GLN A 529 12.58 -0.08 -30.50
N LYS A 530 11.28 -0.15 -30.77
CA LYS A 530 10.68 0.65 -31.83
C LYS A 530 10.88 2.14 -31.57
N GLU A 531 11.58 2.79 -32.48
CA GLU A 531 11.64 4.24 -32.57
C GLU A 531 10.48 4.73 -33.45
N TYR A 532 9.71 5.70 -32.95
CA TYR A 532 8.66 6.33 -33.72
C TYR A 532 9.19 7.62 -34.38
N ARG A 533 8.71 7.89 -35.59
CA ARG A 533 8.98 9.17 -36.19
C ARG A 533 8.17 10.28 -35.55
N LEU A 534 8.69 11.48 -35.47
CA LEU A 534 7.99 12.61 -34.82
C LEU A 534 6.64 12.95 -35.45
N ASP A 535 6.49 12.70 -36.76
CA ASP A 535 5.27 12.95 -37.52
C ASP A 535 4.30 11.76 -37.52
N GLU A 536 4.71 10.60 -37.00
CA GLU A 536 3.88 9.39 -36.94
C GLU A 536 2.70 9.59 -36.01
N THR A 537 1.54 9.00 -36.36
CA THR A 537 0.39 8.92 -35.47
C THR A 537 0.65 7.82 -34.43
N LEU A 538 0.64 8.17 -33.16
CA LEU A 538 0.86 7.25 -32.06
C LEU A 538 -0.44 6.60 -31.60
N PRO A 539 -0.38 5.38 -31.00
CA PRO A 539 -1.58 4.66 -30.55
C PRO A 539 -2.49 5.45 -29.59
N TRP A 540 -1.96 6.42 -28.87
CA TRP A 540 -2.68 7.23 -27.87
C TRP A 540 -3.02 8.65 -28.34
N ASP A 541 -2.72 9.04 -29.59
CA ASP A 541 -2.92 10.42 -30.09
C ASP A 541 -4.39 10.87 -30.15
N PHE A 542 -5.35 9.94 -30.03
CA PHE A 542 -6.78 10.26 -29.91
C PHE A 542 -7.17 10.78 -28.50
N ILE A 543 -6.27 10.71 -27.53
CA ILE A 543 -6.51 11.23 -26.18
C ILE A 543 -5.93 12.64 -26.07
N ASN A 544 -6.79 13.61 -25.83
CA ASN A 544 -6.40 14.98 -25.55
C ASN A 544 -6.08 15.18 -24.06
N VAL A 545 -4.79 15.17 -23.71
CA VAL A 545 -4.31 15.50 -22.36
C VAL A 545 -4.01 17.00 -22.19
N GLY A 546 -4.27 17.79 -23.23
CA GLY A 546 -4.02 19.22 -23.26
C GLY A 546 -2.62 19.62 -23.73
N LEU A 547 -1.66 18.71 -23.78
CA LEU A 547 -0.32 18.96 -24.30
C LEU A 547 -0.35 19.09 -25.82
N SER A 548 0.30 20.14 -26.35
CA SER A 548 0.51 20.28 -27.77
C SER A 548 1.55 19.27 -28.27
N LYS A 549 1.22 18.54 -29.36
CA LYS A 549 2.17 17.61 -30.01
C LYS A 549 3.43 18.35 -30.50
N GLU A 550 3.26 19.56 -31.03
CA GLU A 550 4.36 20.41 -31.45
C GLU A 550 5.28 20.78 -30.27
N TRP A 551 4.71 21.10 -29.09
CA TRP A 551 5.50 21.36 -27.90
C TRP A 551 6.30 20.13 -27.47
N LEU A 552 5.69 18.95 -27.46
CA LEU A 552 6.38 17.69 -27.14
C LEU A 552 7.52 17.40 -28.14
N GLN A 553 7.30 17.64 -29.44
CA GLN A 553 8.31 17.46 -30.47
C GLN A 553 9.47 18.44 -30.29
N ASN A 554 9.21 19.68 -29.94
CA ASN A 554 10.25 20.69 -29.67
C ASN A 554 11.07 20.31 -28.42
N GLU A 555 10.41 19.92 -27.31
CA GLU A 555 11.10 19.42 -26.11
C GLU A 555 11.93 18.16 -26.40
N HIS A 556 11.45 17.28 -27.27
CA HIS A 556 12.22 16.13 -27.73
C HIS A 556 13.52 16.59 -28.48
N LYS A 557 13.41 17.47 -29.45
CA LYS A 557 14.57 17.98 -30.21
C LYS A 557 15.56 18.70 -29.29
N GLU A 558 15.09 19.61 -28.46
CA GLU A 558 15.90 20.33 -27.48
C GLU A 558 16.64 19.39 -26.51
N ALA A 559 16.08 18.21 -26.17
CA ALA A 559 16.74 17.24 -25.32
C ALA A 559 18.10 16.82 -25.85
N PHE A 560 18.19 16.56 -27.17
CA PHE A 560 19.41 16.06 -27.82
C PHE A 560 20.42 17.15 -28.17
N GLU A 561 20.06 18.42 -27.99
CA GLU A 561 20.94 19.57 -28.15
C GLU A 561 21.65 20.00 -26.87
N GLN A 562 21.36 19.33 -25.74
CA GLN A 562 21.90 19.69 -24.41
C GLN A 562 23.40 19.31 -24.30
N GLY A 563 24.20 20.24 -23.77
CA GLY A 563 25.60 20.02 -23.46
C GLY A 563 25.88 19.42 -22.10
N CYS A 564 27.19 19.32 -21.78
CA CYS A 564 27.65 18.74 -20.50
C CYS A 564 27.64 19.74 -19.31
N GLU A 565 27.61 21.06 -19.61
CA GLU A 565 27.55 22.06 -18.53
C GLU A 565 26.14 22.18 -17.96
N PHE A 566 26.04 22.45 -16.67
CA PHE A 566 24.74 22.66 -16.03
C PHE A 566 23.98 23.81 -16.71
N ASN A 567 22.75 23.50 -17.14
CA ASN A 567 21.85 24.44 -17.78
C ASN A 567 20.48 24.39 -17.11
N LEU A 568 20.06 25.51 -16.50
CA LEU A 568 18.75 25.65 -15.89
C LEU A 568 17.68 25.90 -16.96
N GLN A 569 16.96 24.88 -17.33
CA GLN A 569 15.91 24.91 -18.34
C GLN A 569 14.58 25.42 -17.77
N PRO A 570 13.76 26.15 -18.54
CA PRO A 570 12.50 26.70 -18.08
C PRO A 570 11.47 25.58 -17.76
N THR A 571 10.70 25.78 -16.68
CA THR A 571 9.69 24.83 -16.22
C THR A 571 8.41 25.55 -15.84
N CYS A 572 7.27 24.84 -15.85
CA CYS A 572 5.96 25.37 -15.47
C CYS A 572 5.87 25.75 -13.98
N GLU A 573 6.85 25.35 -13.16
CA GLU A 573 6.93 25.80 -11.76
C GLU A 573 7.12 27.30 -11.67
N HIS A 574 8.02 27.84 -12.50
CA HIS A 574 8.45 29.24 -12.40
C HIS A 574 7.76 30.15 -13.42
N ARG A 575 7.55 29.65 -14.64
CA ARG A 575 6.91 30.45 -15.70
C ARG A 575 6.14 29.56 -16.67
N CYS A 576 5.20 30.14 -17.42
CA CYS A 576 4.53 29.42 -18.50
C CYS A 576 5.54 29.01 -19.58
N VAL A 577 5.47 27.73 -19.97
CA VAL A 577 6.31 27.13 -21.01
C VAL A 577 5.53 26.86 -22.31
N ASN A 578 4.33 27.41 -22.44
CA ASN A 578 3.45 27.29 -23.59
C ASN A 578 3.16 25.85 -24.05
N CYS A 579 3.04 24.92 -23.09
CA CYS A 579 2.84 23.49 -23.39
C CYS A 579 1.44 23.17 -23.96
N GLY A 580 0.51 24.15 -23.98
CA GLY A 580 -0.84 23.97 -24.52
C GLY A 580 -1.91 23.57 -23.50
N VAL A 581 -1.56 23.00 -22.33
CA VAL A 581 -2.53 22.40 -21.38
C VAL A 581 -3.60 23.39 -20.93
N CYS A 582 -3.22 24.59 -20.50
CA CYS A 582 -4.17 25.56 -19.95
C CYS A 582 -5.20 26.04 -20.99
N PRO A 583 -4.82 26.46 -22.19
CA PRO A 583 -5.80 26.89 -23.20
C PRO A 583 -6.62 25.70 -23.75
N SER A 584 -5.97 24.55 -24.03
CA SER A 584 -6.66 23.38 -24.59
C SER A 584 -7.76 22.85 -23.68
N LEU A 585 -7.49 22.73 -22.39
CA LEU A 585 -8.44 22.18 -21.41
C LEU A 585 -9.26 23.27 -20.69
N LYS A 586 -9.14 24.54 -21.13
CA LYS A 586 -9.85 25.69 -20.54
C LYS A 586 -9.66 25.77 -19.02
N THR A 587 -8.43 25.63 -18.56
CA THR A 587 -8.04 25.57 -17.16
C THR A 587 -6.82 26.46 -16.90
N HIS A 588 -6.35 26.50 -15.66
CA HIS A 588 -5.17 27.27 -15.28
C HIS A 588 -4.46 26.62 -14.10
N LYS A 589 -3.22 27.02 -13.87
CA LYS A 589 -2.45 26.67 -12.68
C LYS A 589 -3.08 27.28 -11.45
N VAL A 590 -3.37 26.49 -10.42
CA VAL A 590 -3.92 26.93 -9.14
C VAL A 590 -2.89 26.68 -8.04
N LEU A 591 -2.41 27.76 -7.43
CA LEU A 591 -1.50 27.70 -6.29
C LEU A 591 -2.25 28.08 -5.01
N ALA A 592 -1.82 27.52 -3.88
CA ALA A 592 -2.31 27.90 -2.58
C ALA A 592 -1.95 29.36 -2.26
N LYS A 593 -2.85 30.04 -1.56
CA LYS A 593 -2.54 31.36 -1.03
C LYS A 593 -1.44 31.26 0.01
N PRO A 594 -0.60 32.30 0.17
CA PRO A 594 0.39 32.33 1.23
C PRO A 594 -0.27 32.07 2.61
N TYR A 595 0.34 31.20 3.38
CA TYR A 595 -0.05 30.86 4.74
C TYR A 595 1.13 31.11 5.68
N THR A 596 0.87 31.61 6.86
CA THR A 596 1.88 31.84 7.90
C THR A 596 1.51 30.98 9.12
N ALA A 597 2.46 30.19 9.58
CA ALA A 597 2.27 29.37 10.77
C ALA A 597 2.06 30.23 12.02
N SER A 598 1.37 29.67 13.02
CA SER A 598 1.13 30.36 14.29
C SER A 598 2.42 30.59 15.07
N GLU A 599 2.41 31.54 16.02
CA GLU A 599 3.58 31.80 16.88
C GLU A 599 4.00 30.56 17.69
N GLU A 600 3.04 29.70 18.07
CA GLU A 600 3.34 28.45 18.75
C GLU A 600 4.08 27.48 17.81
N ALA A 601 3.66 27.39 16.56
CA ALA A 601 4.27 26.56 15.53
C ALA A 601 5.70 27.02 15.19
N GLU A 602 5.97 28.32 15.16
CA GLU A 602 7.32 28.85 14.92
C GLU A 602 8.31 28.46 16.04
N LYS A 603 7.85 28.38 17.28
CA LYS A 603 8.68 27.94 18.42
C LYS A 603 9.08 26.45 18.34
N ILE A 604 8.28 25.63 17.68
CA ILE A 604 8.54 24.18 17.54
C ILE A 604 9.67 23.89 16.55
N SER A 605 9.91 24.74 15.56
CA SER A 605 10.98 24.56 14.57
C SER A 605 12.39 24.41 15.16
N ALA A 606 12.59 24.83 16.43
CA ALA A 606 13.85 24.75 17.15
C ALA A 606 14.05 23.43 17.91
N ILE A 607 13.12 22.48 17.89
CA ILE A 607 13.26 21.21 18.60
C ILE A 607 14.19 20.30 17.82
N VAL A 608 15.47 20.28 18.22
CA VAL A 608 16.42 19.25 17.78
C VAL A 608 15.95 17.89 18.31
N PRO A 609 15.92 16.81 17.49
CA PRO A 609 15.59 15.49 17.98
C PRO A 609 16.42 15.14 19.20
N GLN A 610 15.77 14.88 20.33
CA GLN A 610 16.48 14.53 21.56
C GLN A 610 17.22 13.19 21.35
N ASP A 611 18.47 13.14 21.78
CA ASP A 611 19.19 11.88 21.88
C ASP A 611 18.39 10.93 22.82
N PRO A 612 17.91 9.78 22.33
CA PRO A 612 17.08 8.90 23.14
C PRO A 612 17.81 8.36 24.37
N THR A 613 19.13 8.40 24.40
CA THR A 613 19.94 8.06 25.60
C THR A 613 19.85 9.13 26.68
N ARG A 614 19.32 10.31 26.36
CA ARG A 614 19.12 11.45 27.28
C ARG A 614 17.64 11.73 27.57
N ALA A 615 16.71 10.98 26.97
CA ALA A 615 15.29 11.14 27.26
C ALA A 615 15.00 10.60 28.67
N HIS A 616 14.69 11.50 29.60
CA HIS A 616 14.23 11.14 30.93
C HIS A 616 12.71 11.19 30.97
N VAL A 617 12.08 10.14 31.51
CA VAL A 617 10.69 10.23 31.97
C VAL A 617 10.72 11.10 33.24
N ASP A 618 9.94 12.17 33.27
CA ASP A 618 9.76 12.93 34.50
C ASP A 618 9.12 12.01 35.54
N PRO A 619 9.84 11.66 36.63
CA PRO A 619 9.33 10.75 37.64
C PRO A 619 8.11 11.31 38.39
N ASN A 620 7.86 12.62 38.27
CA ASN A 620 6.76 13.31 38.95
C ASN A 620 5.43 13.20 38.17
N ILE A 621 5.47 12.79 36.89
CA ILE A 621 4.23 12.58 36.11
C ILE A 621 3.71 11.19 36.46
N PRO A 622 2.49 11.09 37.07
CA PRO A 622 1.90 9.80 37.42
C PRO A 622 1.57 9.01 36.16
N VAL A 623 1.86 7.73 36.18
CA VAL A 623 1.49 6.76 35.15
C VAL A 623 0.56 5.73 35.77
N TYR A 624 -0.54 5.48 35.09
CA TYR A 624 -1.56 4.51 35.52
C TYR A 624 -1.54 3.32 34.56
N ARG A 625 -1.56 2.10 35.15
CA ARG A 625 -1.58 0.85 34.39
C ARG A 625 -2.88 0.12 34.61
N TYR A 626 -3.50 -0.30 33.50
CA TYR A 626 -4.76 -1.02 33.51
C TYR A 626 -4.61 -2.34 32.79
N ARG A 627 -5.19 -3.40 33.35
CA ARG A 627 -5.36 -4.70 32.69
C ARG A 627 -6.77 -4.80 32.17
N LEU A 628 -6.90 -5.04 30.88
CA LEU A 628 -8.15 -5.18 30.16
C LEU A 628 -8.39 -6.65 29.85
N THR A 629 -9.64 -7.12 30.01
CA THR A 629 -10.10 -8.41 29.48
C THR A 629 -10.94 -8.12 28.24
N ILE A 630 -10.51 -8.62 27.06
CA ILE A 630 -11.10 -8.27 25.76
C ILE A 630 -11.53 -9.53 25.04
N THR A 631 -12.75 -9.54 24.48
CA THR A 631 -13.17 -10.62 23.58
C THR A 631 -12.54 -10.48 22.21
N LYS A 632 -12.34 -11.61 21.49
CA LYS A 632 -11.91 -11.67 20.09
C LYS A 632 -12.74 -12.73 19.37
N LYS A 633 -13.88 -12.33 18.80
CA LYS A 633 -14.90 -13.23 18.25
C LYS A 633 -15.25 -12.90 16.79
N GLY A 634 -16.00 -13.77 16.13
CA GLY A 634 -16.53 -13.54 14.80
C GLY A 634 -15.45 -13.44 13.75
N LEU A 635 -15.43 -12.33 12.96
CA LEU A 635 -14.44 -12.09 11.90
C LEU A 635 -13.02 -11.91 12.44
N LEU A 636 -12.86 -11.52 13.71
CA LEU A 636 -11.56 -11.34 14.32
C LEU A 636 -10.76 -12.64 14.46
N ARG A 637 -11.39 -13.80 14.36
CA ARG A 637 -10.71 -15.11 14.29
C ARG A 637 -9.72 -15.22 13.12
N TYR A 638 -9.97 -14.47 12.03
CA TYR A 638 -9.13 -14.44 10.83
C TYR A 638 -7.91 -13.53 10.96
N PHE A 639 -7.70 -12.91 12.14
CA PHE A 639 -6.56 -12.02 12.41
C PHE A 639 -5.48 -12.77 13.16
N SER A 640 -4.24 -12.64 12.69
CA SER A 640 -3.09 -13.06 13.45
C SER A 640 -2.94 -12.22 14.75
N HIS A 641 -2.10 -12.66 15.65
CA HIS A 641 -1.83 -11.89 16.87
C HIS A 641 -1.22 -10.50 16.58
N LEU A 642 -0.34 -10.42 15.57
CA LEU A 642 0.26 -9.14 15.16
C LEU A 642 -0.76 -8.20 14.52
N ASP A 643 -1.68 -8.73 13.71
CA ASP A 643 -2.76 -7.93 13.11
C ASP A 643 -3.68 -7.39 14.20
N TRP A 644 -4.00 -8.22 15.19
CA TRP A 644 -4.79 -7.81 16.34
C TRP A 644 -4.08 -6.72 17.16
N GLN A 645 -2.78 -6.86 17.42
CA GLN A 645 -1.97 -5.86 18.11
C GLN A 645 -1.98 -4.53 17.37
N ASN A 646 -1.72 -4.55 16.05
CA ASN A 646 -1.74 -3.34 15.22
C ASN A 646 -3.12 -2.68 15.21
N THR A 647 -4.18 -3.49 15.12
CA THR A 647 -5.55 -3.01 15.18
C THR A 647 -5.84 -2.32 16.52
N PHE A 648 -5.44 -2.93 17.62
CA PHE A 648 -5.67 -2.40 18.95
C PHE A 648 -4.89 -1.11 19.22
N HIS A 649 -3.66 -0.96 18.70
CA HIS A 649 -2.92 0.31 18.74
C HIS A 649 -3.69 1.43 18.02
N LYS A 650 -4.27 1.15 16.84
CA LYS A 650 -5.10 2.12 16.12
C LYS A 650 -6.38 2.47 16.92
N VAL A 651 -6.98 1.49 17.58
CA VAL A 651 -8.12 1.75 18.50
C VAL A 651 -7.73 2.72 19.60
N LEU A 652 -6.63 2.46 20.32
CA LEU A 652 -6.17 3.34 21.41
C LEU A 652 -5.84 4.75 20.91
N ALA A 653 -5.19 4.89 19.75
CA ALA A 653 -4.92 6.19 19.15
C ALA A 653 -6.20 6.98 18.81
N ARG A 654 -7.27 6.28 18.39
CA ARG A 654 -8.59 6.88 18.11
C ARG A 654 -9.34 7.31 19.36
N CYS A 655 -9.12 6.64 20.47
CA CYS A 655 -9.78 6.93 21.74
C CYS A 655 -9.40 8.28 22.34
N GLY A 656 -8.28 8.85 21.94
CA GLY A 656 -7.80 10.12 22.49
C GLY A 656 -7.20 10.02 23.89
N LEU A 657 -6.89 8.82 24.39
CA LEU A 657 -6.18 8.59 25.64
C LEU A 657 -4.75 9.09 25.56
N ASN A 658 -4.24 9.66 26.66
CA ASN A 658 -2.84 10.09 26.76
C ASN A 658 -1.93 8.89 27.03
N MET A 659 -1.60 8.15 25.98
CA MET A 659 -0.78 6.93 26.06
C MET A 659 0.64 7.22 26.50
N VAL A 660 1.23 6.30 27.26
CA VAL A 660 2.67 6.31 27.56
C VAL A 660 3.41 5.64 26.40
N TYR A 661 4.51 6.26 25.99
CA TYR A 661 5.36 5.74 24.90
C TYR A 661 6.72 5.26 25.43
N SER A 662 7.30 4.32 24.73
CA SER A 662 8.68 3.90 24.96
C SER A 662 9.65 5.05 24.65
N LEU A 663 10.80 5.06 25.33
CA LEU A 663 11.92 5.96 25.04
C LEU A 663 12.74 5.36 23.89
N GLY A 664 13.10 6.15 22.93
CA GLY A 664 13.93 5.70 21.81
C GLY A 664 13.64 6.44 20.51
N PHE A 665 14.39 6.09 19.44
CA PHE A 665 14.25 6.70 18.11
C PHE A 665 12.90 6.40 17.43
N ASN A 666 12.22 5.31 17.83
CA ASN A 666 10.92 4.92 17.34
C ASN A 666 9.99 4.69 18.54
N PRO A 667 9.39 5.74 19.10
CA PRO A 667 8.47 5.60 20.23
C PRO A 667 7.30 4.68 19.86
N THR A 668 6.99 3.71 20.72
CA THR A 668 5.82 2.82 20.60
C THR A 668 4.97 2.95 21.85
N MET A 669 3.64 2.85 21.70
CA MET A 669 2.73 2.84 22.84
C MET A 669 3.10 1.70 23.78
N LYS A 670 3.06 1.93 25.08
CA LYS A 670 3.27 0.90 26.09
C LYS A 670 2.00 0.08 26.26
N VAL A 671 1.89 -0.94 25.42
CA VAL A 671 0.84 -1.95 25.41
C VAL A 671 1.49 -3.31 25.51
N SER A 672 1.05 -4.14 26.45
CA SER A 672 1.53 -5.51 26.62
C SER A 672 0.35 -6.47 26.48
N MET A 673 0.39 -7.34 25.49
CA MET A 673 -0.63 -8.34 25.25
C MET A 673 -0.20 -9.68 25.83
N GLY A 674 -1.17 -10.48 26.23
CA GLY A 674 -0.97 -11.86 26.62
C GLY A 674 -0.42 -12.72 25.46
N ILE A 675 -0.24 -14.02 25.74
CA ILE A 675 0.33 -14.95 24.75
C ILE A 675 -0.52 -15.05 23.50
N ALA A 676 0.15 -15.09 22.37
CA ALA A 676 -0.46 -15.12 21.04
C ALA A 676 -1.57 -16.19 20.93
N LEU A 677 -2.75 -15.75 20.51
CA LEU A 677 -3.83 -16.63 20.09
C LEU A 677 -3.53 -17.17 18.69
N PRO A 678 -3.72 -18.48 18.44
CA PRO A 678 -3.59 -19.02 17.09
C PRO A 678 -4.50 -18.33 16.08
N LEU A 679 -4.06 -18.28 14.81
CA LEU A 679 -4.93 -17.87 13.70
C LEU A 679 -6.14 -18.80 13.65
N PHE A 680 -7.30 -18.28 13.30
CA PHE A 680 -8.62 -18.93 13.31
C PHE A 680 -9.23 -19.19 14.69
N ALA A 681 -8.50 -19.01 15.78
CA ALA A 681 -9.04 -19.13 17.10
C ALA A 681 -9.74 -17.85 17.57
N GLN A 682 -10.78 -18.04 18.38
CA GLN A 682 -11.52 -16.99 19.08
C GLN A 682 -11.08 -16.90 20.54
N SER A 683 -11.46 -15.83 21.21
CA SER A 683 -11.26 -15.70 22.65
C SER A 683 -12.41 -14.97 23.34
N GLU A 684 -12.72 -15.40 24.54
CA GLU A 684 -13.67 -14.76 25.45
C GLU A 684 -12.98 -13.82 26.43
N GLY A 685 -11.64 -13.93 26.57
CA GLY A 685 -10.89 -13.13 27.52
C GLY A 685 -9.40 -13.03 27.19
N GLU A 686 -9.04 -12.19 26.18
CA GLU A 686 -7.65 -11.78 25.97
C GLU A 686 -7.25 -10.74 27.00
N LEU A 687 -6.09 -10.92 27.63
CA LEU A 687 -5.55 -9.97 28.58
C LEU A 687 -4.60 -8.99 27.91
N VAL A 688 -4.84 -7.69 28.13
CA VAL A 688 -4.02 -6.61 27.59
C VAL A 688 -3.74 -5.58 28.66
N ASP A 689 -2.48 -5.27 28.92
CA ASP A 689 -2.08 -4.18 29.79
C ASP A 689 -1.77 -2.92 28.99
N ILE A 690 -2.31 -1.78 29.42
CA ILE A 690 -2.04 -0.45 28.85
C ILE A 690 -1.48 0.49 29.92
N GLU A 691 -0.57 1.39 29.54
CA GLU A 691 -0.08 2.46 30.40
C GLU A 691 -0.53 3.82 29.84
N ILE A 692 -1.20 4.63 30.65
CA ILE A 692 -1.69 5.97 30.30
C ILE A 692 -1.36 6.98 31.38
N TYR A 693 -1.37 8.27 31.00
CA TYR A 693 -1.21 9.38 31.95
C TYR A 693 -2.55 9.82 32.57
N ASP A 694 -3.68 9.45 31.98
CA ASP A 694 -5.00 9.78 32.47
C ASP A 694 -5.37 8.94 33.69
N ASN A 695 -5.87 9.59 34.75
CA ASN A 695 -6.35 8.92 35.94
C ASN A 695 -7.86 8.65 35.80
N LEU A 696 -8.20 7.55 35.13
CA LEU A 696 -9.58 7.15 34.88
C LEU A 696 -10.00 5.99 35.79
N ASN A 697 -11.28 5.85 36.07
CA ASN A 697 -11.80 4.65 36.69
C ASN A 697 -12.06 3.54 35.65
N GLU A 698 -12.40 2.35 36.10
CA GLU A 698 -12.51 1.15 35.25
C GLU A 698 -13.67 1.25 34.24
N GLU A 699 -14.79 1.88 34.61
CA GLU A 699 -15.92 2.08 33.70
C GLU A 699 -15.62 3.18 32.66
N GLU A 700 -14.97 4.26 33.05
CA GLU A 700 -14.52 5.30 32.09
C GLU A 700 -13.61 4.74 31.03
N ILE A 701 -12.71 3.81 31.34
CA ILE A 701 -11.87 3.11 30.36
C ILE A 701 -12.72 2.31 29.37
N LYS A 702 -13.73 1.59 29.83
CA LYS A 702 -14.65 0.84 28.96
C LYS A 702 -15.45 1.78 28.04
N GLU A 703 -16.00 2.87 28.59
CA GLU A 703 -16.79 3.85 27.83
C GLU A 703 -15.97 4.52 26.72
N VAL A 704 -14.70 4.75 26.96
CA VAL A 704 -13.81 5.38 25.98
C VAL A 704 -13.35 4.41 24.90
N ILE A 705 -13.02 3.16 25.25
CA ILE A 705 -12.41 2.21 24.30
C ILE A 705 -13.47 1.42 23.50
N ASN A 706 -14.53 0.91 24.14
CA ASN A 706 -15.50 0.02 23.49
C ASN A 706 -16.14 0.58 22.21
N PRO A 707 -16.52 1.88 22.12
CA PRO A 707 -17.08 2.45 20.89
C PRO A 707 -16.11 2.45 19.69
N ASN A 708 -14.82 2.30 19.96
CA ASN A 708 -13.75 2.31 18.96
C ASN A 708 -13.27 0.91 18.57
N LEU A 709 -13.77 -0.15 19.22
CA LEU A 709 -13.40 -1.53 18.91
C LEU A 709 -14.09 -2.03 17.63
N PRO A 710 -13.45 -2.95 16.88
CA PRO A 710 -14.11 -3.61 15.76
C PRO A 710 -15.20 -4.57 16.23
N GLN A 711 -16.14 -4.88 15.35
CA GLN A 711 -17.19 -5.85 15.63
C GLN A 711 -16.59 -7.21 16.04
N GLY A 712 -17.03 -7.75 17.17
CA GLY A 712 -16.54 -9.02 17.74
C GLY A 712 -15.47 -8.82 18.82
N ALA A 713 -15.03 -7.59 19.08
CA ALA A 713 -14.21 -7.23 20.23
C ALA A 713 -15.03 -6.39 21.22
N GLU A 714 -14.86 -6.66 22.50
CA GLU A 714 -15.49 -5.93 23.61
C GLU A 714 -14.59 -6.04 24.84
N ILE A 715 -14.36 -4.94 25.54
CA ILE A 715 -13.76 -4.96 26.87
C ILE A 715 -14.84 -5.37 27.87
N THR A 716 -14.71 -6.55 28.44
CA THR A 716 -15.65 -7.11 29.42
C THR A 716 -15.29 -6.76 30.87
N ALA A 717 -13.99 -6.64 31.15
CA ALA A 717 -13.49 -6.24 32.46
C ALA A 717 -12.26 -5.32 32.34
N VAL A 718 -12.12 -4.43 33.30
CA VAL A 718 -10.94 -3.57 33.48
C VAL A 718 -10.51 -3.68 34.95
N LYS A 719 -9.23 -3.72 35.19
CA LYS A 719 -8.64 -3.72 36.52
C LYS A 719 -7.45 -2.79 36.56
N ARG A 720 -7.45 -1.81 37.43
CA ARG A 720 -6.25 -1.00 37.70
C ARG A 720 -5.24 -1.86 38.46
N ILE A 721 -4.03 -1.92 37.98
CA ILE A 721 -2.94 -2.71 38.57
C ILE A 721 -1.76 -1.81 38.95
N GLU A 722 -0.88 -2.32 39.80
CA GLU A 722 0.35 -1.61 40.15
C GLU A 722 1.22 -1.41 38.90
N ARG A 723 1.90 -0.26 38.79
CA ARG A 723 2.74 0.08 37.63
C ARG A 723 3.77 -1.00 37.32
N TYR A 724 4.35 -1.61 38.34
CA TYR A 724 5.39 -2.65 38.21
C TYR A 724 4.85 -4.07 38.45
N ALA A 725 3.53 -4.29 38.36
CA ALA A 725 2.96 -5.62 38.34
C ALA A 725 3.60 -6.51 37.28
N LYS A 726 3.62 -7.82 37.50
CA LYS A 726 4.14 -8.78 36.52
C LYS A 726 3.45 -8.60 35.17
N ALA A 727 4.20 -8.79 34.09
CA ALA A 727 3.63 -8.78 32.74
C ALA A 727 2.66 -9.95 32.56
N VAL A 728 1.64 -9.74 31.69
CA VAL A 728 0.58 -10.74 31.44
C VAL A 728 1.16 -12.10 31.06
N ASP A 729 2.17 -12.15 30.19
CA ASP A 729 2.81 -13.37 29.70
C ASP A 729 3.60 -14.15 30.76
N ILE A 730 3.94 -13.49 31.87
CA ILE A 730 4.59 -14.12 33.03
C ILE A 730 3.54 -14.59 34.06
N GLU A 731 2.46 -13.85 34.23
CA GLU A 731 1.44 -14.14 35.24
C GLU A 731 0.43 -15.20 34.75
N ALA A 732 0.03 -15.10 33.46
CA ALA A 732 -0.88 -16.05 32.83
C ALA A 732 -0.14 -17.34 32.43
N GLN A 733 -0.14 -18.31 33.32
CA GLN A 733 0.63 -19.56 33.17
C GLN A 733 -0.11 -20.61 32.37
N TRP A 734 -1.45 -20.63 32.45
CA TRP A 734 -2.31 -21.57 31.76
C TRP A 734 -3.45 -20.83 31.05
N ALA A 735 -4.03 -21.47 30.05
CA ALA A 735 -5.27 -21.01 29.43
C ALA A 735 -6.21 -22.18 29.20
N GLU A 736 -7.49 -21.98 29.51
CA GLU A 736 -8.56 -22.95 29.23
C GLU A 736 -9.10 -22.68 27.81
N TYR A 737 -9.17 -23.73 27.02
CA TYR A 737 -9.70 -23.72 25.67
C TYR A 737 -10.95 -24.58 25.58
N ARG A 738 -11.97 -24.11 24.85
CA ARG A 738 -13.12 -24.89 24.38
C ARG A 738 -12.88 -25.22 22.91
N ILE A 739 -12.92 -26.51 22.54
CA ILE A 739 -12.58 -26.99 21.20
C ILE A 739 -13.70 -27.88 20.70
N THR A 740 -14.15 -27.63 19.45
CA THR A 740 -15.20 -28.42 18.80
C THR A 740 -14.77 -28.72 17.38
N PRO A 741 -15.00 -29.95 16.86
CA PRO A 741 -14.83 -30.20 15.43
C PRO A 741 -15.77 -29.32 14.61
N TYR A 742 -15.29 -28.75 13.51
CA TYR A 742 -16.12 -27.99 12.59
C TYR A 742 -16.85 -28.94 11.63
N TYR A 743 -18.17 -28.81 11.53
CA TYR A 743 -19.00 -29.58 10.62
C TYR A 743 -19.60 -28.68 9.53
N LYS A 744 -19.48 -29.07 8.24
CA LYS A 744 -20.30 -28.49 7.17
C LYS A 744 -21.76 -28.89 7.37
N SER A 745 -22.69 -27.95 7.11
CA SER A 745 -24.11 -28.12 7.36
C SER A 745 -24.81 -29.23 6.53
N ASN A 746 -24.18 -29.77 5.50
CA ASN A 746 -24.80 -30.71 4.55
C ASN A 746 -24.07 -32.06 4.42
N GLU A 747 -23.04 -32.33 5.20
CA GLU A 747 -22.36 -33.62 5.19
C GLU A 747 -22.62 -34.36 6.49
N ASN A 748 -23.13 -35.61 6.39
CA ASN A 748 -22.92 -36.62 7.42
C ASN A 748 -21.43 -36.82 7.61
N SER A 749 -20.80 -35.96 8.42
CA SER A 749 -19.35 -36.02 8.59
C SER A 749 -19.01 -37.35 9.25
N LEU A 750 -18.14 -38.10 8.60
CA LEU A 750 -17.59 -39.34 9.16
C LEU A 750 -16.84 -39.09 10.50
N TYR A 751 -16.50 -37.81 10.77
CA TYR A 751 -15.83 -37.38 11.99
C TYR A 751 -16.85 -36.76 12.98
N ASN A 752 -17.56 -37.65 13.70
CA ASN A 752 -18.54 -37.25 14.73
C ASN A 752 -17.85 -37.00 16.08
N PHE A 753 -18.62 -36.52 17.06
CA PHE A 753 -18.08 -36.20 18.38
C PHE A 753 -17.50 -37.40 19.12
N GLU A 754 -18.07 -38.63 18.99
CA GLU A 754 -17.55 -39.83 19.60
C GLU A 754 -16.17 -40.22 19.05
N LYS A 755 -15.98 -40.06 17.74
CA LYS A 755 -14.68 -40.28 17.14
C LYS A 755 -13.67 -39.20 17.57
N PHE A 756 -14.10 -37.93 17.62
CA PHE A 756 -13.27 -36.85 18.15
C PHE A 756 -12.84 -37.15 19.60
N ARG A 757 -13.76 -37.54 20.47
CA ARG A 757 -13.45 -37.92 21.85
C ARG A 757 -12.44 -39.07 21.91
N TYR A 758 -12.65 -40.10 21.11
CA TYR A 758 -11.75 -41.27 21.05
C TYR A 758 -10.33 -40.82 20.60
N ASP A 759 -10.21 -40.03 19.55
CA ASP A 759 -8.92 -39.54 19.04
C ASP A 759 -8.22 -38.63 20.06
N VAL A 760 -8.93 -37.77 20.74
CA VAL A 760 -8.39 -36.94 21.83
C VAL A 760 -7.89 -37.82 22.98
N ASP A 761 -8.70 -38.75 23.50
CA ASP A 761 -8.33 -39.65 24.59
C ASP A 761 -7.09 -40.51 24.21
N LYS A 762 -7.00 -40.93 22.96
CA LYS A 762 -5.84 -41.66 22.45
C LYS A 762 -4.56 -40.83 22.50
N VAL A 763 -4.60 -39.55 22.05
CA VAL A 763 -3.44 -38.64 22.10
C VAL A 763 -3.08 -38.32 23.54
N LEU A 764 -4.07 -37.99 24.39
CA LEU A 764 -3.84 -37.56 25.77
C LEU A 764 -3.46 -38.71 26.72
N SER A 765 -3.72 -39.98 26.37
CA SER A 765 -3.28 -41.14 27.15
C SER A 765 -1.84 -41.53 26.88
N SER A 766 -1.19 -40.98 25.85
CA SER A 766 0.20 -41.25 25.53
C SER A 766 1.15 -40.70 26.60
N ASN A 767 2.21 -41.43 26.90
CA ASN A 767 3.24 -41.03 27.86
C ASN A 767 4.04 -39.79 27.40
N GLU A 768 4.15 -39.63 26.09
CA GLU A 768 4.85 -38.49 25.44
C GLU A 768 3.96 -37.90 24.35
N ILE A 769 3.99 -36.57 24.22
CA ILE A 769 3.29 -35.84 23.15
C ILE A 769 4.33 -35.04 22.38
N LEU A 770 4.85 -35.67 21.34
CA LEU A 770 5.96 -35.14 20.57
C LEU A 770 5.48 -34.26 19.40
N ILE A 771 5.93 -32.99 19.37
CA ILE A 771 5.69 -32.07 18.26
C ILE A 771 7.03 -31.61 17.69
N THR A 772 7.20 -31.79 16.37
CA THR A 772 8.38 -31.34 15.65
C THR A 772 8.08 -30.02 14.95
N LYS A 773 8.88 -29.00 15.24
CA LYS A 773 8.77 -27.67 14.60
C LYS A 773 10.05 -27.33 13.86
N LYS A 774 9.90 -26.71 12.67
CA LYS A 774 11.01 -26.12 11.90
C LYS A 774 11.15 -24.63 12.25
N ASN A 775 12.37 -24.22 12.55
CA ASN A 775 12.65 -22.79 12.72
C ASN A 775 12.82 -22.10 11.34
N LYS A 776 12.92 -20.76 11.33
CA LYS A 776 13.13 -19.96 10.09
C LYS A 776 14.38 -20.33 9.29
N LYS A 777 15.34 -21.06 9.89
CA LYS A 777 16.57 -21.54 9.24
C LYS A 777 16.48 -23.00 8.78
N GLY A 778 15.29 -23.62 8.88
CA GLY A 778 15.03 -25.00 8.44
C GLY A 778 15.44 -26.09 9.45
N PHE A 779 15.98 -25.74 10.63
CA PHE A 779 16.32 -26.73 11.66
C PHE A 779 15.05 -27.24 12.35
N GLU A 780 14.94 -28.56 12.44
CA GLU A 780 13.85 -29.25 13.14
C GLU A 780 14.18 -29.42 14.62
N LYS A 781 13.20 -29.16 15.48
CA LYS A 781 13.28 -29.42 16.91
C LYS A 781 12.03 -30.16 17.36
N THR A 782 12.21 -31.35 17.91
CA THR A 782 11.14 -32.14 18.52
C THR A 782 11.10 -31.83 20.02
N THR A 783 9.93 -31.54 20.56
CA THR A 783 9.72 -31.24 21.97
C THR A 783 8.56 -32.08 22.49
N ASP A 784 8.73 -32.62 23.67
CA ASP A 784 7.63 -33.31 24.39
C ASP A 784 6.77 -32.29 25.16
N PHE A 785 5.49 -32.26 24.86
CA PHE A 785 4.50 -31.37 25.45
C PHE A 785 3.57 -32.05 26.46
N ARG A 786 3.86 -33.27 26.90
CA ARG A 786 2.98 -33.99 27.84
C ARG A 786 2.73 -33.19 29.11
N LYS A 787 3.75 -32.53 29.67
CA LYS A 787 3.65 -31.68 30.85
C LYS A 787 2.93 -30.34 30.59
N SER A 788 2.73 -29.97 29.34
CA SER A 788 2.06 -28.74 28.94
C SER A 788 0.53 -28.86 28.91
N ILE A 789 0.01 -30.05 29.21
CA ILE A 789 -1.41 -30.33 29.26
C ILE A 789 -1.82 -30.49 30.74
N GLY A 790 -2.72 -29.61 31.15
CA GLY A 790 -3.34 -29.64 32.46
C GLY A 790 -4.59 -30.55 32.49
N THR A 791 -5.65 -30.06 33.11
CA THR A 791 -6.94 -30.76 33.20
C THR A 791 -7.68 -30.69 31.85
N TYR A 792 -8.45 -31.74 31.56
CA TYR A 792 -9.40 -31.72 30.42
C TYR A 792 -10.70 -32.43 30.81
N ARG A 793 -11.79 -32.06 30.12
CA ARG A 793 -13.11 -32.64 30.25
C ARG A 793 -13.91 -32.50 28.95
N PHE A 794 -14.87 -33.37 28.78
CA PHE A 794 -15.84 -33.25 27.68
C PHE A 794 -17.18 -32.81 28.27
N GLU A 795 -17.78 -31.78 27.69
CA GLU A 795 -19.06 -31.19 28.16
C GLU A 795 -19.76 -30.56 26.92
N ASP A 796 -21.06 -30.84 26.76
CA ASP A 796 -21.91 -30.30 25.68
C ASP A 796 -21.30 -30.43 24.27
N ASN A 797 -20.77 -31.60 23.93
CA ASN A 797 -20.06 -31.89 22.69
C ASN A 797 -18.80 -31.04 22.45
N ASN A 798 -18.22 -30.48 23.50
CA ASN A 798 -16.96 -29.76 23.45
C ASN A 798 -15.88 -30.44 24.28
N LEU A 799 -14.64 -30.27 23.87
CA LEU A 799 -13.47 -30.52 24.68
C LEU A 799 -13.10 -29.22 25.41
N PHE A 800 -13.11 -29.23 26.75
CA PHE A 800 -12.46 -28.18 27.54
C PHE A 800 -11.10 -28.69 27.99
N ILE A 801 -10.04 -27.94 27.74
CA ILE A 801 -8.66 -28.35 28.03
C ILE A 801 -7.82 -27.15 28.49
N CYS A 802 -7.05 -27.34 29.55
CA CYS A 802 -6.07 -26.37 30.02
C CYS A 802 -4.70 -26.64 29.41
N LEU A 803 -4.15 -25.68 28.73
CA LEU A 803 -2.83 -25.76 28.10
C LEU A 803 -1.87 -24.74 28.71
N LYS A 804 -0.60 -25.12 28.86
CA LYS A 804 0.46 -24.25 29.33
C LYS A 804 0.71 -23.14 28.30
N THR A 805 0.72 -21.89 28.75
CA THR A 805 0.87 -20.70 27.91
C THR A 805 1.96 -19.76 28.39
N GLY A 806 2.23 -19.72 29.71
CA GLY A 806 3.12 -18.73 30.33
C GLY A 806 4.60 -18.90 30.02
N GLN A 807 5.33 -17.80 30.10
CA GLN A 807 6.78 -17.74 30.02
C GLN A 807 7.42 -17.88 31.43
N GLY A 808 8.72 -18.13 31.48
CA GLY A 808 9.48 -18.22 32.74
C GLY A 808 9.33 -19.56 33.48
N SER A 809 8.84 -20.62 32.81
CA SER A 809 8.70 -21.98 33.32
C SER A 809 9.52 -22.96 32.46
N ASP A 810 10.01 -24.05 33.05
CA ASP A 810 10.68 -25.14 32.33
C ASP A 810 9.72 -25.97 31.47
N ILE A 811 8.41 -25.77 31.64
CA ILE A 811 7.37 -26.42 30.86
C ILE A 811 7.11 -25.61 29.60
N PRO A 812 7.27 -26.17 28.39
CA PRO A 812 7.07 -25.45 27.14
C PRO A 812 5.59 -25.07 26.94
N ALA A 813 5.35 -23.89 26.35
CA ALA A 813 3.99 -23.45 25.98
C ALA A 813 3.48 -24.27 24.80
N LEU A 814 2.23 -24.78 24.91
CA LEU A 814 1.55 -25.57 23.86
C LEU A 814 0.40 -24.78 23.26
N ARG A 815 0.37 -24.68 21.95
CA ARG A 815 -0.74 -24.10 21.22
C ARG A 815 -1.86 -25.11 20.99
N ALA A 816 -3.09 -24.68 21.10
CA ALA A 816 -4.25 -25.54 20.90
C ALA A 816 -4.36 -26.11 19.48
N ASP A 817 -4.00 -25.31 18.45
CA ASP A 817 -4.01 -25.76 17.07
C ASP A 817 -2.92 -26.81 16.80
N ASP A 818 -1.74 -26.71 17.43
CA ASP A 818 -0.69 -27.74 17.31
C ASP A 818 -1.13 -29.08 17.93
N LEU A 819 -1.83 -29.03 19.06
CA LEU A 819 -2.39 -30.24 19.68
C LEU A 819 -3.49 -30.86 18.81
N MET A 820 -4.38 -30.05 18.24
CA MET A 820 -5.46 -30.54 17.39
C MET A 820 -4.97 -31.16 16.08
N ARG A 821 -3.85 -30.71 15.54
CA ARG A 821 -3.19 -31.36 14.40
C ARG A 821 -2.69 -32.77 14.70
N LEU A 822 -2.32 -33.06 15.94
CA LEU A 822 -1.98 -34.44 16.36
C LEU A 822 -3.23 -35.31 16.51
N VAL A 823 -4.34 -34.73 16.94
CA VAL A 823 -5.63 -35.41 17.06
C VAL A 823 -6.17 -35.82 15.70
N ASN A 824 -6.26 -34.87 14.77
CA ASN A 824 -6.65 -35.10 13.39
C ASN A 824 -6.14 -33.95 12.48
N PRO A 825 -5.12 -34.18 11.64
CA PRO A 825 -4.53 -33.15 10.79
C PRO A 825 -5.46 -32.66 9.66
N ASP A 826 -6.44 -33.46 9.27
CA ASP A 826 -7.35 -33.18 8.16
C ASP A 826 -8.65 -32.48 8.61
N GLN A 827 -8.87 -32.40 9.94
CA GLN A 827 -10.07 -31.81 10.50
C GLN A 827 -9.85 -30.35 10.90
N ILE A 828 -10.79 -29.49 10.52
CA ILE A 828 -10.88 -28.13 11.02
C ILE A 828 -11.55 -28.13 12.40
N PHE A 829 -10.96 -27.40 13.34
CA PHE A 829 -11.48 -27.25 14.70
C PHE A 829 -11.87 -25.82 15.00
N ASP A 830 -13.01 -25.63 15.63
CA ASP A 830 -13.43 -24.36 16.22
C ASP A 830 -12.79 -24.23 17.62
N ILE A 831 -11.81 -23.35 17.74
CA ILE A 831 -11.01 -23.19 18.96
C ILE A 831 -11.36 -21.84 19.58
N THR A 832 -11.76 -21.88 20.86
CA THR A 832 -12.02 -20.67 21.64
C THR A 832 -11.22 -20.72 22.94
N ARG A 833 -10.36 -19.70 23.17
CA ARG A 833 -9.77 -19.48 24.49
C ARG A 833 -10.84 -18.91 25.40
N VAL A 834 -11.15 -19.62 26.47
CA VAL A 834 -12.22 -19.21 27.42
C VAL A 834 -11.67 -18.17 28.38
N ARG A 835 -10.50 -18.47 29.02
CA ARG A 835 -9.88 -17.63 30.04
C ARG A 835 -8.42 -17.97 30.25
N PHE A 836 -7.71 -17.07 30.90
CA PHE A 836 -6.37 -17.31 31.45
C PHE A 836 -6.42 -17.70 32.91
N LEU A 837 -5.45 -18.52 33.32
CA LEU A 837 -5.30 -19.00 34.69
C LEU A 837 -3.84 -18.76 35.15
N ASN A 838 -3.69 -18.45 36.43
CA ASN A 838 -2.36 -18.32 37.03
C ASN A 838 -1.73 -19.71 37.30
N GLU A 839 -0.55 -19.74 37.90
CA GLU A 839 0.15 -20.99 38.22
C GLU A 839 -0.65 -21.96 39.10
N SER A 840 -1.53 -21.44 39.97
CA SER A 840 -2.42 -22.21 40.88
C SER A 840 -3.78 -22.55 40.24
N PHE A 841 -3.93 -22.35 38.92
CA PHE A 841 -5.20 -22.55 38.16
C PHE A 841 -6.37 -21.66 38.62
N ASN A 842 -6.08 -20.50 39.23
CA ASN A 842 -7.10 -19.51 39.53
C ASN A 842 -7.27 -18.59 38.33
N GLU A 843 -8.51 -18.16 38.07
CA GLU A 843 -8.85 -17.22 37.03
C GLU A 843 -8.19 -15.84 37.26
N MET A 844 -7.74 -15.20 36.21
CA MET A 844 -7.04 -13.91 36.24
C MET A 844 -7.96 -12.75 35.88
#